data_315f68781c883725d5455f9a46a14e67
#
_entry.id   315f68781c883725d5455f9a46a14e67
#
_cell.length_a   1.000
_cell.length_b   1.000
_cell.length_c   1.000
_cell.angle_alpha   90.00
_cell.angle_beta   90.00
_cell.angle_gamma   90.00
#
_symmetry.space_group_name_H-M   'P 1'
#
loop_
_entity.id
_entity.type
_entity.pdbx_description
1 polymer ?
#
loop_
_entity_poly.entity_id
_entity_poly.type
_entity_poly.pdbx_seq_one_letter_code
_entity_poly.pdbx_strand_id
1 'polypeptide(L)'
;MKNKLLALTAALFSIFCISSLWAKEDPLATFLKKLEQITSARAQEKVYLHLDKPYYAIGDDIWFKAYTINAKTGLPSMNSGLLYVELINDKDSIAKQVLLPMKAGITWGNFKLTDSLQEGNYRIRAYTQWMRNAGPEFFFDKTIKIGNSWANKVFTKSSNVISTENNQQKIATTIQFSDKQNLPYQNCEVSYEVKLNNKNVERGKGLTNVKGEVVINMTNKQPDVYKSGHIFATITLPNKQKITKEIPLKTNSQDIDVQFFPEGGKLVENLPNKIAIKSINTNGLGEFAKGVILNNDGTEISNFETNKLGMGSFFLNPFPGQNYKAKLVFANGTEKTLELPKADKSGCILSVNNTDSSKMAIKVYISEDLLNKEDYYLVAQRNGTVYFSTTLSSSKQVISLTVPKDSLPSGIVQISLLSRAFVPLNERIVFVNNISDKINISPENLKDSYAKRSKVEFSVAATNSNKPVLGSFSVAVTNTTAVKPDPENESNILTRLLLTSDLTGYVEKPNYYFLNQDKTTRHDLDNLLLTQGWRKINWKQISDNQEPPITFPAQKRLQISGTVTKGGKPVVKGKIMLVSFTGGFFATDTLTDEKGRFNFDKIEFLDSTKFVVQARTEKDRKFVDIVMDVVPGQVVTKNPNTGDIEVNVNQSLAGYLEESNKYFDDQTKRGLLSRTILLDEVNIVEKRKPVSNSSNLNGAGNADAVFTAKDLETAFSLSQYLQGRIAGVQIRDGKAYARGSQTPMTVMVDGMNFGSDDFNLDDIVVQDIETVEILKSIANTAIYGMNGGSGVIVITTKRGDGVRSVNPYTPGLINYTPKGYTVVKEFYSPKYDVKPDSRPDFRTTVFWEPQLATDNDGKAKISYFNTDVPGVYRIVIEGIDINGSLARKVLTYEVK
;
A
#
# COMPACT_ATOMS: atom_id res chain seq x y z
N MET A 1 -60.25 27.59 49.29
CA MET A 1 -59.83 26.22 48.93
C MET A 1 -59.02 26.18 47.58
N LYS A 2 -59.41 26.95 46.52
CA LYS A 2 -58.70 26.94 45.21
C LYS A 2 -57.22 27.37 45.27
N ASN A 3 -56.86 28.33 46.07
CA ASN A 3 -55.46 28.84 46.17
C ASN A 3 -54.53 27.88 46.93
N LYS A 4 -55.02 27.05 47.83
CA LYS A 4 -54.21 26.02 48.51
C LYS A 4 -53.94 24.81 47.61
N LEU A 5 -54.91 24.48 46.72
CA LEU A 5 -54.72 23.40 45.74
C LEU A 5 -53.70 23.78 44.65
N LEU A 6 -53.75 25.05 44.23
CA LEU A 6 -52.76 25.56 43.22
C LEU A 6 -51.34 25.61 43.81
N ALA A 7 -51.16 25.95 45.05
CA ALA A 7 -49.85 25.92 45.73
C ALA A 7 -49.31 24.52 45.95
N LEU A 8 -50.23 23.54 46.25
CA LEU A 8 -49.82 22.13 46.36
C LEU A 8 -49.46 21.48 45.03
N THR A 9 -50.16 21.81 43.94
CA THR A 9 -49.83 21.35 42.62
C THR A 9 -48.52 21.99 42.08
N ALA A 10 -48.26 23.25 42.35
CA ALA A 10 -47.03 23.95 42.04
C ALA A 10 -45.84 23.35 42.84
N ALA A 11 -46.03 23.02 44.12
CA ALA A 11 -44.99 22.41 44.96
C ALA A 11 -44.69 20.96 44.50
N LEU A 12 -45.71 20.16 44.11
CA LEU A 12 -45.54 18.82 43.56
C LEU A 12 -44.87 18.86 42.21
N PHE A 13 -45.19 19.83 41.35
CA PHE A 13 -44.51 20.03 40.06
C PHE A 13 -43.05 20.45 40.21
N SER A 14 -42.78 21.32 41.21
CA SER A 14 -41.37 21.70 41.51
C SER A 14 -40.55 20.53 42.06
N ILE A 15 -41.16 19.68 42.92
CA ILE A 15 -40.50 18.49 43.45
C ILE A 15 -40.27 17.47 42.32
N PHE A 16 -41.22 17.33 41.37
CA PHE A 16 -41.04 16.47 40.19
C PHE A 16 -40.00 16.99 39.22
N CYS A 17 -39.91 18.30 39.00
CA CYS A 17 -38.84 18.93 38.21
C CYS A 17 -37.48 18.86 38.91
N ILE A 18 -37.41 18.92 40.24
CA ILE A 18 -36.14 18.79 40.97
C ILE A 18 -35.68 17.31 41.02
N SER A 19 -36.61 16.35 41.09
CA SER A 19 -36.22 14.92 41.02
C SER A 19 -35.77 14.48 39.65
N SER A 20 -36.18 15.14 38.56
CA SER A 20 -35.67 14.88 37.19
C SER A 20 -34.29 15.49 36.93
N LEU A 21 -33.85 16.45 37.74
CA LEU A 21 -32.52 17.05 37.68
C LEU A 21 -31.44 16.24 38.41
N TRP A 22 -31.80 15.17 39.12
CA TRP A 22 -30.87 14.31 39.87
C TRP A 22 -30.86 12.86 39.36
N ALA A 23 -31.32 12.60 38.14
CA ALA A 23 -31.03 11.32 37.53
C ALA A 23 -29.49 11.26 37.36
N LYS A 24 -28.80 10.54 38.23
CA LYS A 24 -27.40 10.21 38.08
C LYS A 24 -27.23 9.61 36.69
N GLU A 25 -26.52 10.33 35.78
CA GLU A 25 -26.23 9.77 34.47
C GLU A 25 -25.56 8.40 34.69
N ASP A 26 -26.01 7.42 33.97
CA ASP A 26 -25.38 6.07 33.98
C ASP A 26 -23.91 6.22 33.57
N PRO A 27 -22.96 5.86 34.47
CA PRO A 27 -21.55 6.01 34.16
C PRO A 27 -21.12 5.28 32.86
N LEU A 28 -21.76 4.13 32.58
CA LEU A 28 -21.51 3.38 31.34
C LEU A 28 -22.00 4.17 30.13
N ALA A 29 -23.23 4.70 30.16
CA ALA A 29 -23.77 5.48 29.07
C ALA A 29 -22.92 6.73 28.77
N THR A 30 -22.46 7.44 29.81
CA THR A 30 -21.58 8.61 29.69
C THR A 30 -20.25 8.23 29.05
N PHE A 31 -19.65 7.12 29.47
CA PHE A 31 -18.39 6.61 28.92
C PHE A 31 -18.54 6.19 27.45
N LEU A 32 -19.61 5.46 27.10
CA LEU A 32 -19.88 5.04 25.72
C LEU A 32 -20.13 6.23 24.79
N LYS A 33 -20.76 7.32 25.31
CA LYS A 33 -20.91 8.57 24.56
C LYS A 33 -19.54 9.22 24.22
N LYS A 34 -18.60 9.20 25.16
CA LYS A 34 -17.22 9.65 24.88
C LYS A 34 -16.54 8.79 23.83
N LEU A 35 -16.66 7.47 23.93
CA LEU A 35 -16.15 6.54 22.95
C LEU A 35 -16.69 6.87 21.55
N GLU A 36 -18.00 7.09 21.46
CA GLU A 36 -18.68 7.46 20.21
C GLU A 36 -18.16 8.76 19.64
N GLN A 37 -18.00 9.81 20.45
CA GLN A 37 -17.49 11.13 20.04
C GLN A 37 -16.06 11.04 19.50
N ILE A 38 -15.14 10.44 20.25
CA ILE A 38 -13.72 10.31 19.86
C ILE A 38 -13.59 9.48 18.59
N THR A 39 -14.28 8.36 18.50
CA THR A 39 -14.16 7.46 17.33
C THR A 39 -14.86 8.00 16.08
N SER A 40 -15.91 8.84 16.23
CA SER A 40 -16.56 9.51 15.09
C SER A 40 -15.69 10.63 14.52
N ALA A 41 -15.08 11.44 15.37
CA ALA A 41 -14.16 12.49 14.94
C ALA A 41 -12.92 11.94 14.21
N ARG A 42 -12.59 10.67 14.45
CA ARG A 42 -11.38 10.00 13.95
C ARG A 42 -11.68 8.70 13.23
N ALA A 43 -12.82 8.59 12.58
CA ALA A 43 -13.18 7.40 11.84
C ALA A 43 -12.08 7.04 10.82
N GLN A 44 -11.52 5.86 10.99
CA GLN A 44 -10.47 5.35 10.10
C GLN A 44 -11.03 4.99 8.73
N GLU A 45 -10.16 5.05 7.71
CA GLU A 45 -10.46 4.52 6.39
C GLU A 45 -9.78 3.15 6.22
N LYS A 46 -10.40 2.27 5.44
CA LYS A 46 -9.84 1.00 4.98
C LYS A 46 -9.82 0.99 3.48
N VAL A 47 -8.70 0.58 2.90
CA VAL A 47 -8.53 0.46 1.44
C VAL A 47 -8.37 -1.00 1.07
N TYR A 48 -9.01 -1.38 -0.04
CA TYR A 48 -8.80 -2.63 -0.75
C TYR A 48 -8.58 -2.35 -2.24
N LEU A 49 -7.63 -3.07 -2.86
CA LEU A 49 -7.41 -3.06 -4.30
C LEU A 49 -7.76 -4.42 -4.90
N HIS A 50 -8.74 -4.46 -5.81
CA HIS A 50 -8.97 -5.57 -6.71
C HIS A 50 -7.99 -5.47 -7.86
N LEU A 51 -7.07 -6.42 -7.97
CA LEU A 51 -6.09 -6.52 -9.06
C LEU A 51 -6.62 -7.48 -10.12
N ASP A 52 -6.28 -7.23 -11.39
CA ASP A 52 -6.69 -8.12 -12.50
C ASP A 52 -6.10 -9.53 -12.41
N LYS A 53 -4.92 -9.70 -11.82
CA LYS A 53 -4.25 -11.00 -11.62
C LYS A 53 -3.29 -10.95 -10.43
N PRO A 54 -2.83 -12.12 -9.90
CA PRO A 54 -2.03 -12.16 -8.66
C PRO A 54 -0.53 -11.94 -8.88
N TYR A 55 -0.01 -12.04 -10.10
CA TYR A 55 1.40 -11.88 -10.47
C TYR A 55 1.52 -11.39 -11.91
N TYR A 56 2.70 -10.87 -12.27
CA TYR A 56 2.91 -10.14 -13.51
C TYR A 56 4.27 -10.43 -14.14
N ALA A 57 4.43 -10.02 -15.41
CA ALA A 57 5.71 -9.96 -16.07
C ALA A 57 6.04 -8.52 -16.49
N ILE A 58 7.34 -8.21 -16.62
CA ILE A 58 7.80 -6.97 -17.25
C ILE A 58 7.19 -6.85 -18.64
N GLY A 59 6.59 -5.72 -18.94
CA GLY A 59 5.79 -5.48 -20.16
C GLY A 59 4.29 -5.45 -19.91
N ASP A 60 3.80 -6.08 -18.83
CA ASP A 60 2.38 -6.02 -18.42
C ASP A 60 1.99 -4.63 -17.89
N ASP A 61 0.69 -4.40 -17.84
CA ASP A 61 0.07 -3.40 -16.97
C ASP A 61 -0.56 -4.11 -15.76
N ILE A 62 -0.35 -3.59 -14.55
CA ILE A 62 -1.11 -3.98 -13.36
C ILE A 62 -2.37 -3.14 -13.32
N TRP A 63 -3.52 -3.76 -13.57
CA TRP A 63 -4.79 -3.08 -13.49
C TRP A 63 -5.41 -3.24 -12.12
N PHE A 64 -6.00 -2.17 -11.59
CA PHE A 64 -6.67 -2.26 -10.29
C PHE A 64 -7.85 -1.30 -10.16
N LYS A 65 -8.79 -1.68 -9.30
CA LYS A 65 -9.83 -0.84 -8.76
C LYS A 65 -9.71 -0.77 -7.25
N ALA A 66 -9.79 0.42 -6.70
CA ALA A 66 -9.74 0.68 -5.28
C ALA A 66 -11.13 0.89 -4.69
N TYR A 67 -11.34 0.29 -3.53
CA TYR A 67 -12.51 0.45 -2.69
C TYR A 67 -12.06 0.96 -1.34
N THR A 68 -12.49 2.16 -0.97
CA THR A 68 -12.17 2.80 0.31
C THR A 68 -13.44 2.96 1.12
N ILE A 69 -13.45 2.41 2.33
CA ILE A 69 -14.60 2.48 3.21
C ILE A 69 -14.25 3.20 4.52
N ASN A 70 -15.24 3.78 5.14
CA ASN A 70 -15.17 4.23 6.53
C ASN A 70 -15.24 2.98 7.44
N ALA A 71 -14.22 2.74 8.23
CA ALA A 71 -14.10 1.53 9.05
C ALA A 71 -15.20 1.42 10.13
N LYS A 72 -15.73 2.56 10.59
CA LYS A 72 -16.77 2.62 11.61
C LYS A 72 -18.13 2.24 11.07
N THR A 73 -18.52 2.82 9.94
CA THR A 73 -19.85 2.61 9.35
C THR A 73 -19.90 1.46 8.34
N GLY A 74 -18.75 1.08 7.75
CA GLY A 74 -18.68 0.15 6.63
C GLY A 74 -19.05 0.76 5.27
N LEU A 75 -19.54 2.00 5.25
CA LEU A 75 -19.97 2.68 4.03
C LEU A 75 -18.77 3.14 3.16
N PRO A 76 -18.95 3.31 1.85
CA PRO A 76 -17.97 3.96 1.00
C PRO A 76 -17.54 5.30 1.59
N SER A 77 -16.22 5.56 1.66
CA SER A 77 -15.70 6.73 2.34
C SER A 77 -15.91 8.02 1.55
N MET A 78 -16.43 9.03 2.23
CA MET A 78 -16.54 10.41 1.75
C MET A 78 -15.49 11.33 2.38
N ASN A 79 -14.58 10.78 3.21
CA ASN A 79 -13.63 11.58 3.96
C ASN A 79 -12.47 12.05 3.08
N SER A 80 -11.83 11.15 2.33
CA SER A 80 -10.71 11.45 1.43
C SER A 80 -11.16 11.46 -0.03
N GLY A 81 -10.62 12.37 -0.84
CA GLY A 81 -10.84 12.46 -2.29
C GLY A 81 -9.62 12.07 -3.11
N LEU A 82 -8.53 11.63 -2.46
CA LEU A 82 -7.25 11.28 -3.07
C LEU A 82 -6.75 9.94 -2.54
N LEU A 83 -6.31 9.08 -3.45
CA LEU A 83 -5.65 7.81 -3.12
C LEU A 83 -4.22 7.80 -3.67
N TYR A 84 -3.27 7.50 -2.80
CA TYR A 84 -1.88 7.23 -3.12
C TYR A 84 -1.70 5.72 -3.30
N VAL A 85 -1.16 5.30 -4.44
CA VAL A 85 -0.82 3.89 -4.68
C VAL A 85 0.63 3.81 -5.12
N GLU A 86 1.39 2.94 -4.50
CA GLU A 86 2.83 2.81 -4.67
C GLU A 86 3.21 1.37 -5.00
N LEU A 87 4.11 1.20 -5.95
CA LEU A 87 4.78 -0.05 -6.25
C LEU A 87 6.18 0.02 -5.64
N ILE A 88 6.46 -0.82 -4.66
CA ILE A 88 7.68 -0.84 -3.87
C ILE A 88 8.45 -2.11 -4.21
N ASN A 89 9.75 -1.99 -4.48
CA ASN A 89 10.61 -3.13 -4.78
C ASN A 89 11.11 -3.84 -3.50
N ASP A 90 11.84 -4.92 -3.66
CA ASP A 90 12.45 -5.73 -2.59
C ASP A 90 13.50 -4.98 -1.74
N LYS A 91 14.01 -3.84 -2.23
CA LYS A 91 14.95 -2.96 -1.51
C LYS A 91 14.23 -1.83 -0.75
N ASP A 92 12.92 -1.97 -0.52
CA ASP A 92 12.08 -0.96 0.12
C ASP A 92 12.14 0.43 -0.56
N SER A 93 12.37 0.45 -1.89
CA SER A 93 12.35 1.66 -2.69
C SER A 93 11.08 1.76 -3.51
N ILE A 94 10.50 2.97 -3.58
CA ILE A 94 9.31 3.22 -4.40
C ILE A 94 9.74 3.24 -5.87
N ALA A 95 9.40 2.18 -6.61
CA ALA A 95 9.69 2.06 -8.03
C ALA A 95 8.70 2.88 -8.89
N LYS A 96 7.43 2.92 -8.49
CA LYS A 96 6.39 3.74 -9.14
C LYS A 96 5.37 4.22 -8.11
N GLN A 97 4.79 5.38 -8.38
CA GLN A 97 3.72 5.96 -7.56
C GLN A 97 2.66 6.56 -8.47
N VAL A 98 1.40 6.35 -8.16
CA VAL A 98 0.26 7.00 -8.79
C VAL A 98 -0.58 7.71 -7.74
N LEU A 99 -1.11 8.87 -8.11
CA LEU A 99 -2.05 9.64 -7.31
C LEU A 99 -3.37 9.74 -8.08
N LEU A 100 -4.44 9.23 -7.48
CA LEU A 100 -5.71 9.07 -8.16
C LEU A 100 -6.81 9.89 -7.49
N PRO A 101 -7.66 10.58 -8.27
CA PRO A 101 -8.88 11.17 -7.75
C PRO A 101 -9.85 10.06 -7.32
N MET A 102 -10.48 10.22 -6.18
CA MET A 102 -11.42 9.24 -5.63
C MET A 102 -12.79 9.88 -5.43
N LYS A 103 -13.84 9.22 -5.92
CA LYS A 103 -15.23 9.64 -5.75
C LYS A 103 -16.00 8.59 -4.94
N ALA A 104 -16.62 9.01 -3.86
CA ALA A 104 -17.37 8.12 -2.95
C ALA A 104 -16.58 6.84 -2.60
N GLY A 105 -15.30 6.97 -2.22
CA GLY A 105 -14.45 5.85 -1.86
C GLY A 105 -13.97 4.97 -3.02
N ILE A 106 -14.27 5.32 -4.29
CA ILE A 106 -13.97 4.49 -5.46
C ILE A 106 -13.04 5.21 -6.40
N THR A 107 -12.01 4.50 -6.87
CA THR A 107 -11.13 4.92 -7.97
C THR A 107 -10.52 3.68 -8.64
N TRP A 108 -9.87 3.87 -9.79
CA TRP A 108 -9.16 2.82 -10.51
C TRP A 108 -7.91 3.38 -11.15
N GLY A 109 -6.98 2.49 -11.49
CA GLY A 109 -5.72 2.89 -12.09
C GLY A 109 -4.95 1.71 -12.65
N ASN A 110 -3.74 2.01 -13.11
CA ASN A 110 -2.79 1.00 -13.57
C ASN A 110 -1.35 1.39 -13.30
N PHE A 111 -0.47 0.38 -13.23
CA PHE A 111 0.98 0.55 -13.33
C PHE A 111 1.47 -0.12 -14.60
N LYS A 112 2.11 0.62 -15.49
CA LYS A 112 2.86 0.03 -16.59
C LYS A 112 4.19 -0.52 -16.08
N LEU A 113 4.45 -1.81 -16.25
CA LEU A 113 5.71 -2.45 -15.90
C LEU A 113 6.71 -2.31 -17.07
N THR A 114 7.52 -1.27 -17.02
CA THR A 114 8.53 -0.97 -18.02
C THR A 114 9.78 -1.84 -17.84
N ASP A 115 10.56 -2.04 -18.88
CA ASP A 115 11.81 -2.80 -18.88
C ASP A 115 12.94 -2.20 -18.00
N SER A 116 12.75 -0.99 -17.50
CA SER A 116 13.62 -0.40 -16.48
C SER A 116 13.42 -1.01 -15.07
N LEU A 117 12.34 -1.76 -14.85
CA LEU A 117 12.09 -2.48 -13.60
C LEU A 117 12.81 -3.83 -13.62
N GLN A 118 13.31 -4.23 -12.46
CA GLN A 118 13.88 -5.55 -12.27
C GLN A 118 12.82 -6.59 -11.94
N GLU A 119 13.08 -7.86 -12.24
CA GLU A 119 12.25 -8.96 -11.74
C GLU A 119 12.45 -9.14 -10.24
N GLY A 120 11.42 -9.55 -9.51
CA GLY A 120 11.52 -9.74 -8.08
C GLY A 120 10.17 -9.73 -7.37
N ASN A 121 10.23 -9.68 -6.04
CA ASN A 121 9.06 -9.51 -5.20
C ASN A 121 8.81 -8.02 -4.99
N TYR A 122 7.60 -7.57 -5.28
CA TYR A 122 7.17 -6.18 -5.12
C TYR A 122 6.01 -6.11 -4.14
N ARG A 123 5.85 -4.95 -3.52
CA ARG A 123 4.66 -4.66 -2.71
C ARG A 123 3.85 -3.54 -3.36
N ILE A 124 2.53 -3.72 -3.42
CA ILE A 124 1.59 -2.65 -3.75
C ILE A 124 1.04 -2.11 -2.45
N ARG A 125 1.34 -0.85 -2.15
CA ARG A 125 0.84 -0.13 -0.98
C ARG A 125 -0.16 0.93 -1.41
N ALA A 126 -1.33 1.02 -0.72
CA ALA A 126 -2.31 2.07 -1.00
C ALA A 126 -2.83 2.68 0.29
N TYR A 127 -2.93 4.03 0.31
CA TYR A 127 -3.36 4.79 1.48
C TYR A 127 -3.90 6.18 1.09
N THR A 128 -4.67 6.76 2.00
CA THR A 128 -5.05 8.18 1.98
C THR A 128 -4.20 8.96 2.97
N GLN A 129 -4.13 10.29 2.85
CA GLN A 129 -3.42 11.09 3.85
C GLN A 129 -4.01 10.90 5.25
N TRP A 130 -5.33 10.78 5.34
CA TRP A 130 -6.01 10.52 6.61
C TRP A 130 -5.56 9.24 7.31
N MET A 131 -5.33 8.16 6.55
CA MET A 131 -4.89 6.87 7.10
C MET A 131 -3.51 6.94 7.78
N ARG A 132 -2.67 7.91 7.42
CA ARG A 132 -1.33 8.09 8.02
C ARG A 132 -1.38 8.42 9.52
N ASN A 133 -2.49 8.99 10.00
CA ASN A 133 -2.68 9.24 11.43
C ASN A 133 -2.82 7.95 12.25
N ALA A 134 -3.21 6.83 11.63
CA ALA A 134 -3.35 5.54 12.29
C ALA A 134 -2.07 4.68 12.23
N GLY A 135 -1.18 4.97 11.28
CA GLY A 135 0.06 4.22 11.08
C GLY A 135 0.08 3.38 9.80
N PRO A 136 1.28 3.03 9.31
CA PRO A 136 1.44 2.31 8.05
C PRO A 136 0.87 0.88 8.07
N GLU A 137 0.72 0.27 9.23
CA GLU A 137 0.13 -1.06 9.39
C GLU A 137 -1.36 -1.13 9.00
N PHE A 138 -2.03 0.03 8.90
CA PHE A 138 -3.42 0.12 8.46
C PHE A 138 -3.57 0.28 6.94
N PHE A 139 -2.49 0.55 6.22
CA PHE A 139 -2.53 0.70 4.78
C PHE A 139 -2.89 -0.62 4.10
N PHE A 140 -3.44 -0.54 2.91
CA PHE A 140 -3.46 -1.70 2.04
C PHE A 140 -2.02 -2.03 1.66
N ASP A 141 -1.64 -3.28 1.82
CA ASP A 141 -0.33 -3.77 1.42
C ASP A 141 -0.49 -5.20 0.89
N LYS A 142 0.07 -5.48 -0.28
CA LYS A 142 0.02 -6.79 -0.92
C LYS A 142 1.31 -7.07 -1.65
N THR A 143 1.96 -8.16 -1.32
CA THR A 143 3.11 -8.66 -2.06
C THR A 143 2.66 -9.31 -3.36
N ILE A 144 3.32 -8.98 -4.45
CA ILE A 144 3.14 -9.56 -5.78
C ILE A 144 4.50 -9.96 -6.34
N LYS A 145 4.49 -10.91 -7.28
CA LYS A 145 5.68 -11.35 -8.00
C LYS A 145 5.68 -10.74 -9.39
N ILE A 146 6.81 -10.19 -9.80
CA ILE A 146 7.01 -9.65 -11.15
C ILE A 146 8.19 -10.40 -11.77
N GLY A 147 7.92 -11.19 -12.81
CA GLY A 147 8.93 -11.91 -13.58
C GLY A 147 9.34 -11.12 -14.82
N ASN A 148 10.35 -11.60 -15.52
CA ASN A 148 10.79 -11.00 -16.78
C ASN A 148 10.99 -12.09 -17.84
N SER A 149 10.00 -12.30 -18.69
CA SER A 149 10.10 -13.23 -19.84
C SER A 149 10.65 -12.56 -21.09
N TRP A 150 10.58 -11.24 -21.16
CA TRP A 150 10.83 -10.49 -22.38
C TRP A 150 12.27 -10.01 -22.54
N ALA A 151 12.84 -9.37 -21.52
CA ALA A 151 14.20 -8.84 -21.55
C ALA A 151 15.22 -9.79 -20.92
N ASN A 152 14.76 -10.77 -20.14
CA ASN A 152 15.63 -11.69 -19.44
C ASN A 152 16.26 -12.72 -20.40
N LYS A 153 17.59 -12.85 -20.35
CA LYS A 153 18.34 -13.84 -21.13
C LYS A 153 18.67 -15.08 -20.30
N VAL A 154 18.65 -14.98 -18.97
CA VAL A 154 19.06 -16.04 -18.06
C VAL A 154 17.95 -16.31 -17.05
N PHE A 155 17.47 -17.52 -17.04
CA PHE A 155 16.48 -18.03 -16.06
C PHE A 155 17.17 -18.98 -15.08
N THR A 156 16.73 -18.96 -13.83
CA THR A 156 17.32 -19.78 -12.79
C THR A 156 16.29 -20.68 -12.10
N LYS A 157 16.70 -21.91 -11.80
CA LYS A 157 16.01 -22.79 -10.86
C LYS A 157 17.01 -23.16 -9.77
N SER A 158 16.56 -23.23 -8.53
CA SER A 158 17.43 -23.54 -7.40
C SER A 158 16.83 -24.61 -6.49
N SER A 159 17.67 -25.45 -5.93
CA SER A 159 17.32 -26.43 -4.91
C SER A 159 18.41 -26.47 -3.85
N ASN A 160 18.01 -26.67 -2.59
CA ASN A 160 18.91 -26.73 -1.46
C ASN A 160 18.88 -28.10 -0.81
N VAL A 161 20.04 -28.64 -0.48
CA VAL A 161 20.22 -29.78 0.42
C VAL A 161 20.91 -29.27 1.68
N ILE A 162 20.27 -29.46 2.83
CA ILE A 162 20.77 -28.95 4.11
C ILE A 162 20.98 -30.13 5.05
N SER A 163 22.17 -30.25 5.63
CA SER A 163 22.49 -31.17 6.69
C SER A 163 23.03 -30.43 7.90
N THR A 164 22.78 -30.94 9.11
CA THR A 164 23.26 -30.32 10.36
C THR A 164 24.27 -31.28 11.00
N GLU A 165 25.48 -30.76 11.20
CA GLU A 165 26.57 -31.48 11.89
C GLU A 165 27.21 -30.54 12.91
N ASN A 166 27.41 -31.00 14.14
CA ASN A 166 28.07 -30.25 15.22
C ASN A 166 27.50 -28.81 15.40
N ASN A 167 26.18 -28.66 15.36
CA ASN A 167 25.47 -27.39 15.47
C ASN A 167 25.76 -26.39 14.34
N GLN A 168 26.31 -26.85 13.21
CA GLN A 168 26.53 -26.06 11.99
C GLN A 168 25.72 -26.66 10.85
N GLN A 169 25.21 -25.83 9.98
CA GLN A 169 24.47 -26.28 8.78
C GLN A 169 25.41 -26.27 7.57
N LYS A 170 25.55 -27.41 6.93
CA LYS A 170 26.15 -27.54 5.60
C LYS A 170 25.05 -27.43 4.58
N ILE A 171 25.13 -26.46 3.72
CA ILE A 171 24.13 -26.13 2.71
C ILE A 171 24.78 -26.32 1.34
N ALA A 172 24.22 -27.20 0.53
CA ALA A 172 24.56 -27.38 -0.88
C ALA A 172 23.41 -26.83 -1.73
N THR A 173 23.64 -25.70 -2.40
CA THR A 173 22.66 -25.08 -3.31
C THR A 173 23.03 -25.41 -4.73
N THR A 174 22.15 -26.12 -5.45
CA THR A 174 22.27 -26.33 -6.89
C THR A 174 21.49 -25.26 -7.60
N ILE A 175 22.14 -24.49 -8.48
CA ILE A 175 21.52 -23.48 -9.32
C ILE A 175 21.66 -23.92 -10.76
N GLN A 176 20.53 -24.07 -11.46
CA GLN A 176 20.46 -24.32 -12.88
C GLN A 176 20.24 -23.00 -13.64
N PHE A 177 21.03 -22.77 -14.67
CA PHE A 177 20.92 -21.62 -15.59
C PHE A 177 20.46 -22.09 -16.96
N SER A 178 19.43 -21.45 -17.50
CA SER A 178 18.90 -21.73 -18.84
C SER A 178 18.52 -20.45 -19.58
N ASP A 179 18.39 -20.56 -20.89
CA ASP A 179 17.82 -19.49 -21.70
C ASP A 179 16.26 -19.50 -21.65
N LYS A 180 15.63 -18.63 -22.43
CA LYS A 180 14.17 -18.51 -22.51
C LYS A 180 13.45 -19.73 -23.14
N GLN A 181 14.17 -20.60 -23.85
CA GLN A 181 13.71 -21.86 -24.41
C GLN A 181 13.99 -23.05 -23.47
N ASN A 182 14.41 -22.80 -22.23
CA ASN A 182 14.86 -23.83 -21.27
C ASN A 182 16.12 -24.59 -21.71
N LEU A 183 16.89 -24.08 -22.69
CA LEU A 183 18.16 -24.68 -23.06
C LEU A 183 19.22 -24.33 -22.02
N PRO A 184 19.98 -25.33 -21.49
CA PRO A 184 20.93 -25.10 -20.43
C PRO A 184 22.18 -24.33 -20.92
N TYR A 185 22.65 -23.39 -20.12
CA TYR A 185 23.95 -22.75 -20.31
C TYR A 185 25.06 -23.67 -19.83
N GLN A 186 25.71 -24.38 -20.75
CA GLN A 186 26.77 -25.36 -20.45
C GLN A 186 28.15 -24.70 -20.50
N ASN A 187 29.07 -25.19 -19.63
CA ASN A 187 30.47 -24.74 -19.55
C ASN A 187 30.62 -23.22 -19.40
N CYS A 188 29.69 -22.56 -18.75
CA CYS A 188 29.74 -21.14 -18.47
C CYS A 188 30.38 -20.88 -17.09
N GLU A 189 31.28 -19.90 -17.00
CA GLU A 189 31.83 -19.47 -15.71
C GLU A 189 30.73 -18.78 -14.88
N VAL A 190 30.62 -19.19 -13.62
CA VAL A 190 29.73 -18.57 -12.62
C VAL A 190 30.57 -18.12 -11.44
N SER A 191 30.61 -16.83 -11.16
CA SER A 191 31.12 -16.30 -9.90
C SER A 191 29.97 -16.03 -8.95
N TYR A 192 30.13 -16.35 -7.65
CA TYR A 192 29.05 -16.20 -6.69
C TYR A 192 29.53 -15.60 -5.37
N GLU A 193 28.61 -14.90 -4.72
CA GLU A 193 28.72 -14.38 -3.37
C GLU A 193 27.46 -14.74 -2.59
N VAL A 194 27.65 -15.35 -1.41
CA VAL A 194 26.53 -15.73 -0.53
C VAL A 194 26.50 -14.80 0.67
N LYS A 195 25.37 -14.14 0.87
CA LYS A 195 25.14 -13.26 2.02
C LYS A 195 24.01 -13.82 2.89
N LEU A 196 24.27 -14.01 4.18
CA LEU A 196 23.27 -14.30 5.18
C LEU A 196 23.14 -13.09 6.13
N ASN A 197 21.94 -12.60 6.36
CA ASN A 197 21.70 -11.35 7.11
C ASN A 197 22.65 -10.20 6.68
N ASN A 198 22.81 -10.00 5.38
CA ASN A 198 23.73 -9.02 4.76
C ASN A 198 25.25 -9.22 5.06
N LYS A 199 25.63 -10.31 5.72
CA LYS A 199 27.05 -10.67 5.91
C LYS A 199 27.49 -11.68 4.87
N ASN A 200 28.62 -11.41 4.24
CA ASN A 200 29.24 -12.33 3.30
C ASN A 200 29.75 -13.58 4.05
N VAL A 201 29.20 -14.74 3.72
CA VAL A 201 29.56 -16.03 4.36
C VAL A 201 30.37 -16.94 3.42
N GLU A 202 30.20 -16.80 2.10
CA GLU A 202 30.91 -17.59 1.10
C GLU A 202 31.07 -16.80 -0.19
N ARG A 203 32.18 -17.03 -0.90
CA ARG A 203 32.47 -16.46 -2.22
C ARG A 203 33.28 -17.45 -3.04
N GLY A 204 32.95 -17.62 -4.30
CA GLY A 204 33.67 -18.56 -5.16
C GLY A 204 33.35 -18.45 -6.63
N LYS A 205 33.88 -19.40 -7.35
CA LYS A 205 33.65 -19.58 -8.79
C LYS A 205 33.41 -21.04 -9.12
N GLY A 206 32.67 -21.31 -10.19
CA GLY A 206 32.42 -22.64 -10.70
C GLY A 206 32.12 -22.60 -12.19
N LEU A 207 32.04 -23.76 -12.81
CA LEU A 207 31.59 -23.95 -14.20
C LEU A 207 30.25 -24.68 -14.18
N THR A 208 29.32 -24.28 -15.05
CA THR A 208 28.08 -25.03 -15.23
C THR A 208 28.33 -26.34 -15.95
N ASN A 209 27.65 -27.40 -15.49
CA ASN A 209 27.71 -28.74 -16.11
C ASN A 209 26.83 -28.79 -17.40
N VAL A 210 26.70 -29.99 -17.98
CA VAL A 210 25.88 -30.24 -19.19
C VAL A 210 24.39 -29.95 -19.02
N LYS A 211 23.91 -29.89 -17.77
CA LYS A 211 22.54 -29.50 -17.42
C LYS A 211 22.42 -28.00 -17.11
N GLY A 212 23.50 -27.24 -17.25
CA GLY A 212 23.55 -25.83 -16.86
C GLY A 212 23.59 -25.60 -15.34
N GLU A 213 24.00 -26.61 -14.53
CA GLU A 213 23.99 -26.55 -13.09
C GLU A 213 25.35 -26.19 -12.51
N VAL A 214 25.37 -25.40 -11.47
CA VAL A 214 26.51 -25.17 -10.57
C VAL A 214 26.07 -25.48 -9.13
N VAL A 215 26.96 -26.18 -8.37
CA VAL A 215 26.70 -26.47 -6.96
C VAL A 215 27.55 -25.52 -6.11
N ILE A 216 26.89 -24.83 -5.20
CA ILE A 216 27.49 -23.90 -4.24
C ILE A 216 27.39 -24.52 -2.86
N ASN A 217 28.56 -24.84 -2.26
CA ASN A 217 28.64 -25.40 -0.92
C ASN A 217 29.02 -24.30 0.06
N MET A 218 28.27 -24.20 1.16
CA MET A 218 28.56 -23.25 2.23
C MET A 218 28.29 -23.84 3.61
N THR A 219 28.88 -23.24 4.63
CA THR A 219 28.67 -23.61 6.02
C THR A 219 28.09 -22.42 6.79
N ASN A 220 26.86 -22.58 7.27
CA ASN A 220 26.26 -21.66 8.22
C ASN A 220 26.70 -22.04 9.64
N LYS A 221 27.61 -21.25 10.21
CA LYS A 221 28.20 -21.51 11.55
C LYS A 221 27.28 -21.05 12.68
N GLN A 222 26.26 -20.25 12.38
CA GLN A 222 25.34 -19.68 13.36
C GLN A 222 23.88 -19.78 12.84
N PRO A 223 23.32 -21.00 12.74
CA PRO A 223 22.01 -21.22 12.14
C PRO A 223 20.87 -20.49 12.86
N ASP A 224 21.00 -20.29 14.18
CA ASP A 224 20.00 -19.57 14.98
C ASP A 224 19.98 -18.06 14.70
N VAL A 225 21.09 -17.52 14.17
CA VAL A 225 21.24 -16.09 13.82
C VAL A 225 21.00 -15.86 12.34
N TYR A 226 21.58 -16.70 11.49
CA TYR A 226 21.53 -16.56 10.03
C TYR A 226 20.44 -17.46 9.42
N LYS A 227 19.20 -17.01 9.48
CA LYS A 227 18.02 -17.78 9.06
C LYS A 227 17.68 -17.62 7.57
N SER A 228 18.14 -16.54 6.92
CA SER A 228 17.88 -16.28 5.50
C SER A 228 18.97 -15.41 4.89
N GLY A 229 19.01 -15.35 3.57
CA GLY A 229 19.92 -14.53 2.81
C GLY A 229 19.74 -14.68 1.30
N HIS A 230 20.76 -14.30 0.55
CA HIS A 230 20.75 -14.33 -0.89
C HIS A 230 22.07 -14.85 -1.46
N ILE A 231 21.98 -15.54 -2.59
CA ILE A 231 23.11 -15.91 -3.43
C ILE A 231 23.09 -14.96 -4.64
N PHE A 232 24.14 -14.16 -4.79
CA PHE A 232 24.38 -13.35 -5.96
C PHE A 232 25.28 -14.15 -6.91
N ALA A 233 24.70 -14.72 -7.95
CA ALA A 233 25.39 -15.55 -8.92
C ALA A 233 25.50 -14.82 -10.26
N THR A 234 26.74 -14.56 -10.69
CA THR A 234 27.04 -13.90 -11.97
C THR A 234 27.54 -14.92 -12.97
N ILE A 235 26.74 -15.22 -13.98
CA ILE A 235 27.10 -16.11 -15.09
C ILE A 235 27.72 -15.28 -16.23
N THR A 236 28.80 -15.79 -16.82
CA THR A 236 29.43 -15.25 -18.03
C THR A 236 28.91 -16.06 -19.23
N LEU A 237 28.10 -15.46 -20.07
CA LEU A 237 27.55 -16.09 -21.26
C LEU A 237 28.62 -16.31 -22.36
N PRO A 238 28.37 -17.17 -23.38
CA PRO A 238 29.32 -17.40 -24.49
C PRO A 238 29.73 -16.13 -25.25
N ASN A 239 28.82 -15.13 -25.31
CA ASN A 239 29.09 -13.81 -25.89
C ASN A 239 29.85 -12.85 -24.96
N LYS A 240 30.41 -13.34 -23.85
CA LYS A 240 31.13 -12.62 -22.79
C LYS A 240 30.27 -11.63 -21.97
N GLN A 241 28.95 -11.59 -22.17
CA GLN A 241 28.04 -10.82 -21.34
C GLN A 241 27.96 -11.44 -19.95
N LYS A 242 28.07 -10.62 -18.90
CA LYS A 242 27.89 -11.03 -17.49
C LYS A 242 26.52 -10.67 -17.03
N ILE A 243 25.80 -11.62 -16.44
CA ILE A 243 24.47 -11.44 -15.89
C ILE A 243 24.44 -11.93 -14.47
N THR A 244 24.07 -11.05 -13.54
CA THR A 244 23.93 -11.39 -12.12
C THR A 244 22.49 -11.72 -11.81
N LYS A 245 22.27 -12.84 -11.10
CA LYS A 245 20.99 -13.27 -10.56
C LYS A 245 21.05 -13.29 -9.06
N GLU A 246 20.02 -12.77 -8.43
CA GLU A 246 19.80 -12.82 -6.99
C GLU A 246 18.83 -13.97 -6.68
N ILE A 247 19.28 -14.92 -5.89
CA ILE A 247 18.55 -16.15 -5.57
C ILE A 247 18.34 -16.18 -4.07
N PRO A 248 17.09 -16.11 -3.59
CA PRO A 248 16.82 -16.17 -2.16
C PRO A 248 17.23 -17.53 -1.58
N LEU A 249 17.87 -17.48 -0.45
CA LEU A 249 18.30 -18.66 0.30
C LEU A 249 17.69 -18.65 1.68
N LYS A 250 16.97 -19.72 2.01
CA LYS A 250 16.48 -19.96 3.37
C LYS A 250 17.28 -21.11 3.96
N THR A 251 17.83 -20.89 5.13
CA THR A 251 18.46 -21.94 5.91
C THR A 251 17.35 -22.74 6.60
N ASN A 252 17.51 -24.04 6.69
CA ASN A 252 16.52 -24.88 7.36
C ASN A 252 16.75 -24.77 8.88
N SER A 253 16.34 -23.68 9.47
CA SER A 253 16.27 -23.58 10.93
C SER A 253 15.15 -24.53 11.36
N GLN A 254 15.49 -25.50 12.20
CA GLN A 254 14.50 -26.36 12.88
C GLN A 254 13.78 -25.60 13.99
N ASP A 255 14.06 -24.30 14.11
CA ASP A 255 13.46 -23.46 15.14
C ASP A 255 12.01 -23.15 14.75
N ILE A 256 11.11 -23.70 15.53
CA ILE A 256 9.68 -23.45 15.42
C ILE A 256 9.31 -22.55 16.59
N ASP A 257 8.79 -21.35 16.30
CA ASP A 257 8.25 -20.47 17.32
C ASP A 257 6.87 -20.97 17.76
N VAL A 258 6.70 -21.14 19.05
CA VAL A 258 5.43 -21.60 19.64
C VAL A 258 5.03 -20.65 20.75
N GLN A 259 3.82 -20.15 20.67
CA GLN A 259 3.26 -19.23 21.64
C GLN A 259 1.88 -19.68 22.12
N PHE A 260 1.58 -19.40 23.39
CA PHE A 260 0.31 -19.72 24.04
C PHE A 260 -0.47 -18.45 24.35
N PHE A 261 -1.77 -18.47 24.06
CA PHE A 261 -2.67 -17.32 24.18
C PHE A 261 -3.89 -17.71 25.04
N PRO A 262 -3.90 -17.37 26.33
CA PRO A 262 -5.11 -17.53 27.15
C PRO A 262 -6.25 -16.66 26.59
N GLU A 263 -7.45 -17.23 26.46
CA GLU A 263 -8.65 -16.51 26.02
C GLU A 263 -8.93 -15.34 26.96
N GLY A 264 -9.14 -14.14 26.39
CA GLY A 264 -9.30 -12.91 27.16
C GLY A 264 -8.01 -12.32 27.73
N GLY A 265 -6.86 -12.98 27.53
CA GLY A 265 -5.51 -12.47 27.84
C GLY A 265 -4.94 -12.89 29.17
N LYS A 266 -5.68 -13.61 30.03
CA LYS A 266 -5.20 -14.05 31.36
C LYS A 266 -5.55 -15.51 31.65
N LEU A 267 -4.67 -16.16 32.39
CA LEU A 267 -4.92 -17.45 33.03
C LEU A 267 -5.27 -17.19 34.51
N VAL A 268 -6.32 -17.82 35.05
CA VAL A 268 -6.73 -17.65 36.46
C VAL A 268 -6.90 -19.00 37.12
N GLU A 269 -6.33 -19.15 38.31
CA GLU A 269 -6.44 -20.37 39.13
C GLU A 269 -7.89 -20.72 39.44
N ASN A 270 -8.20 -22.01 39.53
CA ASN A 270 -9.52 -22.56 39.86
C ASN A 270 -10.66 -22.16 38.92
N LEU A 271 -10.37 -21.56 37.77
CA LEU A 271 -11.35 -21.22 36.75
C LEU A 271 -11.09 -21.99 35.46
N PRO A 272 -12.13 -22.28 34.62
CA PRO A 272 -11.96 -22.93 33.34
C PRO A 272 -11.36 -21.94 32.33
N ASN A 273 -10.15 -22.19 31.89
CA ASN A 273 -9.43 -21.37 30.90
C ASN A 273 -9.37 -22.12 29.57
N LYS A 274 -9.62 -21.42 28.47
CA LYS A 274 -9.29 -21.85 27.11
C LYS A 274 -7.97 -21.21 26.70
N ILE A 275 -7.03 -22.02 26.20
CA ILE A 275 -5.72 -21.54 25.78
C ILE A 275 -5.53 -21.90 24.31
N ALA A 276 -5.29 -20.92 23.48
CA ALA A 276 -4.89 -21.16 22.11
C ALA A 276 -3.37 -21.28 21.98
N ILE A 277 -2.95 -22.01 20.95
CA ILE A 277 -1.56 -22.22 20.57
C ILE A 277 -1.36 -21.79 19.13
N LYS A 278 -0.22 -21.17 18.85
CA LYS A 278 0.25 -20.91 17.49
C LYS A 278 1.70 -21.39 17.37
N SER A 279 1.96 -22.24 16.38
CA SER A 279 3.28 -22.73 16.01
C SER A 279 3.58 -22.26 14.58
N ILE A 280 4.70 -21.57 14.38
CA ILE A 280 5.16 -21.08 13.09
C ILE A 280 6.62 -21.45 12.86
N ASN A 281 6.91 -21.85 11.62
CA ASN A 281 8.29 -22.10 11.21
C ASN A 281 9.02 -20.80 10.87
N THR A 282 10.29 -20.88 10.55
CA THR A 282 11.14 -19.73 10.18
C THR A 282 10.72 -18.98 8.94
N ASN A 283 9.81 -19.55 8.14
CA ASN A 283 9.20 -18.88 6.99
C ASN A 283 7.96 -18.06 7.39
N GLY A 284 7.59 -18.04 8.68
CA GLY A 284 6.37 -17.40 9.16
C GLY A 284 5.08 -18.15 8.80
N LEU A 285 5.21 -19.40 8.35
CA LEU A 285 4.08 -20.27 8.00
C LEU A 285 3.74 -21.20 9.15
N GLY A 286 2.48 -21.60 9.25
CA GLY A 286 2.00 -22.52 10.26
C GLY A 286 2.69 -23.89 10.20
N GLU A 287 3.02 -24.42 11.37
CA GLU A 287 3.63 -25.74 11.54
C GLU A 287 2.72 -26.63 12.36
N PHE A 288 2.42 -27.83 11.83
CA PHE A 288 1.59 -28.80 12.54
C PHE A 288 2.29 -29.34 13.76
N ALA A 289 1.60 -29.37 14.90
CA ALA A 289 2.10 -29.92 16.16
C ALA A 289 1.01 -30.68 16.92
N LYS A 290 1.42 -31.76 17.57
CA LYS A 290 0.65 -32.43 18.63
C LYS A 290 1.35 -32.20 19.96
N GLY A 291 0.58 -32.09 21.04
CA GLY A 291 1.18 -31.87 22.33
C GLY A 291 0.33 -32.32 23.48
N VAL A 292 1.00 -32.49 24.61
CA VAL A 292 0.39 -32.82 25.91
C VAL A 292 0.79 -31.75 26.93
N ILE A 293 -0.12 -31.46 27.83
CA ILE A 293 0.09 -30.52 28.93
C ILE A 293 0.41 -31.33 30.20
N LEU A 294 1.55 -31.07 30.82
CA LEU A 294 2.05 -31.74 32.00
C LEU A 294 2.01 -30.78 33.20
N ASN A 295 1.64 -31.27 34.36
CA ASN A 295 1.77 -30.57 35.64
C ASN A 295 3.21 -30.68 36.22
N ASN A 296 3.44 -30.18 37.44
CA ASN A 296 4.75 -30.27 38.11
C ASN A 296 5.26 -31.71 38.31
N ASP A 297 4.36 -32.67 38.46
CA ASP A 297 4.69 -34.09 38.70
C ASP A 297 4.91 -34.87 37.40
N GLY A 298 4.78 -34.21 36.25
CA GLY A 298 4.88 -34.83 34.94
C GLY A 298 3.62 -35.60 34.49
N THR A 299 2.50 -35.43 35.22
CA THR A 299 1.23 -36.06 34.86
C THR A 299 0.57 -35.29 33.70
N GLU A 300 0.05 -36.01 32.71
CA GLU A 300 -0.70 -35.46 31.62
C GLU A 300 -2.10 -34.95 32.09
N ILE A 301 -2.37 -33.64 31.89
CA ILE A 301 -3.63 -32.98 32.31
C ILE A 301 -4.54 -32.75 31.13
N SER A 302 -3.97 -32.46 29.94
CA SER A 302 -4.70 -32.17 28.73
C SER A 302 -3.84 -32.46 27.50
N ASN A 303 -4.45 -32.59 26.36
CA ASN A 303 -3.75 -32.74 25.07
C ASN A 303 -4.35 -31.78 24.04
N PHE A 304 -3.62 -31.56 22.96
CA PHE A 304 -4.04 -30.68 21.87
C PHE A 304 -3.39 -31.10 20.55
N GLU A 305 -3.99 -30.62 19.47
CA GLU A 305 -3.46 -30.72 18.12
C GLU A 305 -3.69 -29.39 17.39
N THR A 306 -2.71 -28.93 16.64
CA THR A 306 -2.89 -27.76 15.77
C THR A 306 -3.44 -28.19 14.41
N ASN A 307 -4.08 -27.27 13.70
CA ASN A 307 -4.44 -27.47 12.31
C ASN A 307 -3.22 -27.30 11.37
N LYS A 308 -3.43 -27.44 10.05
CA LYS A 308 -2.39 -27.26 9.02
C LYS A 308 -1.78 -25.85 8.97
N LEU A 309 -2.42 -24.87 9.62
CA LEU A 309 -1.97 -23.47 9.72
C LEU A 309 -1.30 -23.20 11.10
N GLY A 310 -0.93 -24.25 11.83
CA GLY A 310 -0.20 -24.16 13.07
C GLY A 310 -1.01 -23.64 14.26
N MET A 311 -2.34 -23.66 14.22
CA MET A 311 -3.19 -23.12 15.28
C MET A 311 -4.09 -24.17 15.88
N GLY A 312 -4.27 -24.13 17.20
CA GLY A 312 -5.13 -25.04 17.95
C GLY A 312 -5.55 -24.44 19.28
N SER A 313 -6.34 -25.15 20.06
CA SER A 313 -6.70 -24.74 21.41
C SER A 313 -7.04 -25.91 22.30
N PHE A 314 -6.86 -25.74 23.60
CA PHE A 314 -7.19 -26.71 24.65
C PHE A 314 -7.76 -26.02 25.89
N PHE A 315 -8.34 -26.79 26.77
CA PHE A 315 -8.85 -26.32 28.07
C PHE A 315 -7.91 -26.73 29.20
N LEU A 316 -7.77 -25.85 30.17
CA LEU A 316 -7.01 -26.07 31.39
C LEU A 316 -7.72 -25.41 32.56
N ASN A 317 -7.78 -26.13 33.69
CA ASN A 317 -8.21 -25.57 34.98
C ASN A 317 -6.98 -25.55 35.89
N PRO A 318 -6.27 -24.42 35.99
CA PRO A 318 -5.02 -24.36 36.77
C PRO A 318 -5.31 -24.49 38.26
N PHE A 319 -4.58 -25.38 38.94
CA PHE A 319 -4.63 -25.48 40.40
C PHE A 319 -3.64 -24.51 41.07
N PRO A 320 -3.95 -24.03 42.27
CA PRO A 320 -3.07 -23.13 43.01
C PRO A 320 -1.65 -23.68 43.17
N GLY A 321 -0.62 -22.85 42.85
CA GLY A 321 0.78 -23.21 43.01
C GLY A 321 1.32 -24.18 41.97
N GLN A 322 0.55 -24.62 41.00
CA GLN A 322 1.00 -25.49 39.92
C GLN A 322 1.54 -24.66 38.72
N ASN A 323 2.66 -25.12 38.17
CA ASN A 323 3.16 -24.69 36.86
C ASN A 323 2.87 -25.79 35.82
N TYR A 324 2.70 -25.41 34.58
CA TYR A 324 2.35 -26.34 33.52
C TYR A 324 3.35 -26.22 32.39
N LYS A 325 3.66 -27.34 31.72
CA LYS A 325 4.53 -27.45 30.57
C LYS A 325 3.80 -28.12 29.43
N ALA A 326 4.04 -27.62 28.22
CA ALA A 326 3.61 -28.28 27.01
C ALA A 326 4.79 -29.05 26.41
N LYS A 327 4.64 -30.37 26.25
CA LYS A 327 5.54 -31.19 25.43
C LYS A 327 4.93 -31.33 24.04
N LEU A 328 5.61 -30.83 23.00
CA LEU A 328 5.16 -30.82 21.61
C LEU A 328 6.00 -31.75 20.75
N VAL A 329 5.35 -32.38 19.77
CA VAL A 329 5.97 -33.17 18.69
C VAL A 329 5.49 -32.58 17.38
N PHE A 330 6.43 -32.17 16.51
CA PHE A 330 6.15 -31.61 15.18
C PHE A 330 6.14 -32.67 14.08
N ALA A 331 5.63 -32.32 12.91
CA ALA A 331 5.52 -33.23 11.77
C ALA A 331 6.87 -33.84 11.33
N ASN A 332 7.97 -33.13 11.54
CA ASN A 332 9.34 -33.59 11.24
C ASN A 332 9.97 -34.44 12.33
N GLY A 333 9.22 -34.80 13.38
CA GLY A 333 9.69 -35.57 14.53
C GLY A 333 10.47 -34.78 15.59
N THR A 334 10.67 -33.49 15.44
CA THR A 334 11.30 -32.62 16.44
C THR A 334 10.41 -32.52 17.67
N GLU A 335 10.99 -32.62 18.87
CA GLU A 335 10.30 -32.38 20.14
C GLU A 335 10.71 -31.05 20.77
N LYS A 336 9.76 -30.35 21.40
CA LYS A 336 10.00 -29.11 22.15
C LYS A 336 9.18 -29.15 23.44
N THR A 337 9.78 -28.72 24.56
CA THR A 337 9.07 -28.55 25.83
C THR A 337 9.12 -27.08 26.22
N LEU A 338 7.95 -26.50 26.51
CA LEU A 338 7.79 -25.07 26.82
C LEU A 338 6.93 -24.87 28.05
N GLU A 339 7.25 -23.85 28.83
CA GLU A 339 6.42 -23.42 29.96
C GLU A 339 5.15 -22.71 29.45
N LEU A 340 4.03 -22.99 30.08
CA LEU A 340 2.80 -22.22 29.90
C LEU A 340 2.88 -20.89 30.66
N PRO A 341 2.10 -19.86 30.27
CA PRO A 341 1.94 -18.67 31.08
C PRO A 341 1.49 -19.01 32.51
N LYS A 342 2.01 -18.26 33.49
CA LYS A 342 1.60 -18.46 34.89
C LYS A 342 0.16 -18.00 35.09
N ALA A 343 -0.58 -18.75 35.92
CA ALA A 343 -1.93 -18.37 36.31
C ALA A 343 -1.90 -17.30 37.42
N ASP A 344 -2.77 -16.30 37.30
CA ASP A 344 -3.05 -15.32 38.35
C ASP A 344 -3.92 -15.99 39.45
N LYS A 345 -3.67 -15.64 40.70
CA LYS A 345 -4.46 -16.17 41.83
C LYS A 345 -5.90 -15.73 41.82
N SER A 346 -6.16 -14.55 41.25
CA SER A 346 -7.46 -13.88 41.25
C SER A 346 -7.68 -13.15 39.92
N GLY A 347 -8.92 -13.12 39.46
CA GLY A 347 -9.25 -12.42 38.23
C GLY A 347 -10.59 -12.82 37.62
N CYS A 348 -10.83 -12.31 36.41
CA CYS A 348 -11.97 -12.68 35.59
C CYS A 348 -11.51 -13.41 34.33
N ILE A 349 -12.33 -14.36 33.84
CA ILE A 349 -12.17 -15.02 32.55
C ILE A 349 -13.37 -14.65 31.67
N LEU A 350 -13.08 -14.18 30.47
CA LEU A 350 -14.08 -13.96 29.42
C LEU A 350 -13.97 -15.09 28.41
N SER A 351 -14.97 -15.96 28.35
CA SER A 351 -15.03 -17.06 27.39
C SER A 351 -16.19 -16.86 26.42
N VAL A 352 -15.90 -16.97 25.12
CA VAL A 352 -16.88 -16.74 24.06
C VAL A 352 -16.97 -17.96 23.14
N ASN A 353 -18.17 -18.55 23.09
CA ASN A 353 -18.47 -19.59 22.12
C ASN A 353 -19.20 -18.97 20.92
N ASN A 354 -18.51 -18.93 19.79
CA ASN A 354 -18.97 -18.34 18.53
C ASN A 354 -19.29 -19.39 17.43
N THR A 355 -19.45 -20.66 17.79
CA THR A 355 -19.65 -21.76 16.83
C THR A 355 -21.07 -21.83 16.25
N ASP A 356 -22.07 -21.36 16.97
CA ASP A 356 -23.45 -21.27 16.48
C ASP A 356 -23.56 -20.19 15.39
N SER A 357 -24.34 -20.44 14.34
CA SER A 357 -24.50 -19.51 13.22
C SER A 357 -25.35 -18.28 13.54
N SER A 358 -26.28 -18.38 14.48
CA SER A 358 -27.29 -17.36 14.78
C SER A 358 -27.02 -16.58 16.07
N LYS A 359 -26.31 -17.17 17.01
CA LYS A 359 -26.06 -16.58 18.33
C LYS A 359 -24.64 -16.81 18.81
N MET A 360 -24.22 -15.96 19.71
CA MET A 360 -22.93 -16.00 20.41
C MET A 360 -23.21 -16.19 21.90
N ALA A 361 -22.60 -17.20 22.51
CA ALA A 361 -22.71 -17.44 23.95
C ALA A 361 -21.45 -16.86 24.64
N ILE A 362 -21.67 -15.98 25.61
CA ILE A 362 -20.62 -15.35 26.40
C ILE A 362 -20.74 -15.84 27.84
N LYS A 363 -19.61 -16.25 28.42
CA LYS A 363 -19.52 -16.56 29.84
C LYS A 363 -18.41 -15.73 30.48
N VAL A 364 -18.75 -15.14 31.63
CA VAL A 364 -17.78 -14.47 32.47
C VAL A 364 -17.66 -15.27 33.75
N TYR A 365 -16.44 -15.73 34.05
CA TYR A 365 -16.10 -16.39 35.29
C TYR A 365 -15.36 -15.41 36.18
N ILE A 366 -15.67 -15.39 37.46
CA ILE A 366 -15.13 -14.46 38.45
C ILE A 366 -14.55 -15.30 39.59
N SER A 367 -13.35 -15.05 39.99
CA SER A 367 -12.71 -15.71 41.13
C SER A 367 -13.49 -15.40 42.44
N GLU A 368 -13.48 -16.33 43.37
CA GLU A 368 -14.30 -16.27 44.58
C GLU A 368 -14.05 -15.00 45.43
N ASP A 369 -12.80 -14.59 45.52
CA ASP A 369 -12.37 -13.40 46.27
C ASP A 369 -12.86 -12.08 45.67
N LEU A 370 -13.29 -12.05 44.40
CA LEU A 370 -13.83 -10.87 43.70
C LEU A 370 -15.32 -10.80 43.74
N LEU A 371 -16.05 -11.81 44.29
CA LEU A 371 -17.48 -11.79 44.40
C LEU A 371 -17.98 -10.67 45.30
N ASN A 372 -19.05 -9.97 44.88
CA ASN A 372 -19.66 -8.84 45.57
C ASN A 372 -18.74 -7.64 45.85
N LYS A 373 -17.59 -7.53 45.13
CA LYS A 373 -16.66 -6.39 45.27
C LYS A 373 -17.06 -5.22 44.41
N GLU A 374 -17.24 -5.45 43.09
CA GLU A 374 -17.67 -4.43 42.14
C GLU A 374 -18.45 -5.04 40.99
N ASP A 375 -19.24 -4.24 40.32
CA ASP A 375 -19.90 -4.62 39.07
C ASP A 375 -18.93 -4.41 37.90
N TYR A 376 -19.12 -5.19 36.85
CA TYR A 376 -18.33 -5.11 35.63
C TYR A 376 -19.17 -4.62 34.45
N TYR A 377 -18.52 -4.08 33.44
CA TYR A 377 -19.16 -3.71 32.18
C TYR A 377 -18.72 -4.64 31.08
N LEU A 378 -19.70 -5.16 30.33
CA LEU A 378 -19.43 -5.92 29.11
C LEU A 378 -19.85 -5.08 27.91
N VAL A 379 -18.90 -4.88 26.98
CA VAL A 379 -19.12 -4.05 25.78
C VAL A 379 -18.71 -4.86 24.54
N ALA A 380 -19.61 -4.97 23.55
CA ALA A 380 -19.33 -5.52 22.24
C ALA A 380 -19.37 -4.38 21.22
N GLN A 381 -18.27 -4.17 20.51
CA GLN A 381 -18.09 -3.06 19.59
C GLN A 381 -17.32 -3.45 18.33
N ARG A 382 -17.49 -2.65 17.25
CA ARG A 382 -16.69 -2.71 16.03
C ARG A 382 -16.22 -1.29 15.66
N ASN A 383 -14.92 -1.07 15.64
CA ASN A 383 -14.31 0.21 15.27
C ASN A 383 -14.89 1.44 16.02
N GLY A 384 -15.26 1.25 17.30
CA GLY A 384 -15.82 2.29 18.16
C GLY A 384 -17.34 2.43 18.10
N THR A 385 -18.04 1.71 17.23
CA THR A 385 -19.51 1.60 17.30
C THR A 385 -19.89 0.48 18.26
N VAL A 386 -20.64 0.81 19.30
CA VAL A 386 -21.12 -0.14 20.29
C VAL A 386 -22.45 -0.74 19.82
N TYR A 387 -22.50 -2.06 19.75
CA TYR A 387 -23.70 -2.83 19.34
C TYR A 387 -24.39 -3.48 20.52
N PHE A 388 -23.64 -3.78 21.58
CA PHE A 388 -24.17 -4.36 22.79
C PHE A 388 -23.36 -3.89 23.99
N SER A 389 -24.04 -3.52 25.08
CA SER A 389 -23.42 -3.23 26.36
C SER A 389 -24.33 -3.60 27.51
N THR A 390 -23.79 -4.04 28.65
CA THR A 390 -24.54 -4.37 29.84
C THR A 390 -23.65 -4.28 31.08
N THR A 391 -24.29 -4.05 32.23
CA THR A 391 -23.66 -4.16 33.54
C THR A 391 -23.84 -5.57 34.07
N LEU A 392 -22.76 -6.16 34.58
CA LEU A 392 -22.69 -7.50 35.15
C LEU A 392 -22.50 -7.39 36.67
N SER A 393 -23.42 -7.92 37.43
CA SER A 393 -23.27 -8.02 38.90
C SER A 393 -22.34 -9.16 39.26
N SER A 394 -21.35 -8.89 40.11
CA SER A 394 -20.39 -9.89 40.60
C SER A 394 -20.96 -10.79 41.71
N SER A 395 -22.27 -10.84 41.87
CA SER A 395 -22.95 -11.68 42.89
C SER A 395 -22.86 -13.20 42.61
N LYS A 396 -22.50 -13.59 41.39
CA LYS A 396 -22.36 -14.99 40.97
C LYS A 396 -20.99 -15.23 40.32
N GLN A 397 -20.41 -16.40 40.62
CA GLN A 397 -19.10 -16.80 40.03
C GLN A 397 -19.19 -17.00 38.53
N VAL A 398 -20.33 -17.36 37.96
CA VAL A 398 -20.54 -17.58 36.53
C VAL A 398 -21.73 -16.76 36.06
N ILE A 399 -21.47 -15.90 35.09
CA ILE A 399 -22.49 -15.10 34.41
C ILE A 399 -22.56 -15.56 32.96
N SER A 400 -23.74 -15.93 32.47
CA SER A 400 -23.91 -16.40 31.08
C SER A 400 -24.86 -15.46 30.35
N LEU A 401 -24.46 -15.10 29.13
CA LEU A 401 -25.19 -14.21 28.22
C LEU A 401 -25.29 -14.82 26.84
N THR A 402 -26.33 -14.47 26.09
CA THR A 402 -26.48 -14.84 24.70
C THR A 402 -26.74 -13.57 23.89
N VAL A 403 -25.93 -13.33 22.85
CA VAL A 403 -26.07 -12.19 21.94
C VAL A 403 -26.48 -12.72 20.58
N PRO A 404 -27.59 -12.28 19.98
CA PRO A 404 -27.97 -12.60 18.60
C PRO A 404 -26.96 -12.00 17.62
N LYS A 405 -26.54 -12.76 16.60
CA LYS A 405 -25.54 -12.29 15.61
C LYS A 405 -26.14 -11.36 14.56
N ASP A 406 -27.43 -11.40 14.32
CA ASP A 406 -28.13 -10.51 13.41
C ASP A 406 -28.14 -9.05 13.86
N SER A 407 -27.95 -8.81 15.17
CA SER A 407 -27.77 -7.48 15.74
C SER A 407 -26.32 -6.94 15.60
N LEU A 408 -25.38 -7.73 15.11
CA LEU A 408 -23.96 -7.40 14.96
C LEU A 408 -23.59 -7.31 13.48
N PRO A 409 -22.69 -6.41 13.06
CA PRO A 409 -22.26 -6.34 11.68
C PRO A 409 -21.28 -7.47 11.33
N SER A 410 -21.23 -7.86 10.05
CA SER A 410 -20.19 -8.79 9.56
C SER A 410 -18.79 -8.24 9.74
N GLY A 411 -17.85 -9.11 10.08
CA GLY A 411 -16.45 -8.80 10.34
C GLY A 411 -16.04 -9.04 11.79
N ILE A 412 -14.94 -8.39 12.20
CA ILE A 412 -14.40 -8.54 13.56
C ILE A 412 -15.19 -7.69 14.55
N VAL A 413 -15.72 -8.33 15.57
CA VAL A 413 -16.35 -7.69 16.73
C VAL A 413 -15.47 -7.94 17.95
N GLN A 414 -15.13 -6.89 18.68
CA GLN A 414 -14.37 -6.95 19.93
C GLN A 414 -15.33 -6.94 21.11
N ILE A 415 -15.14 -7.88 22.03
CA ILE A 415 -15.86 -8.00 23.29
C ILE A 415 -14.87 -7.69 24.39
N SER A 416 -15.17 -6.68 25.21
CA SER A 416 -14.33 -6.23 26.31
C SER A 416 -15.08 -6.30 27.63
N LEU A 417 -14.46 -6.92 28.62
CA LEU A 417 -14.88 -6.88 30.01
C LEU A 417 -14.09 -5.77 30.70
N LEU A 418 -14.79 -4.76 31.23
CA LEU A 418 -14.19 -3.59 31.87
C LEU A 418 -14.54 -3.59 33.36
N SER A 419 -13.62 -3.12 34.20
CA SER A 419 -13.91 -2.77 35.59
C SER A 419 -14.83 -1.54 35.69
N ARG A 420 -15.30 -1.24 36.87
CA ARG A 420 -16.10 -0.03 37.16
C ARG A 420 -15.34 1.27 36.84
N ALA A 421 -14.02 1.23 36.84
CA ALA A 421 -13.14 2.33 36.43
C ALA A 421 -12.83 2.36 34.92
N PHE A 422 -13.54 1.57 34.12
CA PHE A 422 -13.33 1.40 32.65
C PHE A 422 -11.95 0.89 32.25
N VAL A 423 -11.27 0.16 33.13
CA VAL A 423 -10.01 -0.52 32.82
C VAL A 423 -10.34 -1.87 32.16
N PRO A 424 -9.75 -2.19 31.01
CA PRO A 424 -9.98 -3.49 30.36
C PRO A 424 -9.35 -4.62 31.20
N LEU A 425 -10.18 -5.59 31.59
CA LEU A 425 -9.77 -6.79 32.31
C LEU A 425 -9.53 -7.95 31.37
N ASN A 426 -10.45 -8.20 30.44
CA ASN A 426 -10.35 -9.22 29.41
C ASN A 426 -10.88 -8.66 28.08
N GLU A 427 -10.28 -9.11 26.99
CA GLU A 427 -10.71 -8.74 25.65
C GLU A 427 -10.69 -9.95 24.73
N ARG A 428 -11.69 -10.10 23.88
CA ARG A 428 -11.86 -11.18 22.94
C ARG A 428 -12.41 -10.64 21.61
N ILE A 429 -11.79 -11.00 20.50
CA ILE A 429 -12.32 -10.72 19.17
C ILE A 429 -12.99 -11.96 18.59
N VAL A 430 -14.10 -11.75 17.90
CA VAL A 430 -14.86 -12.80 17.23
C VAL A 430 -15.23 -12.38 15.83
N PHE A 431 -15.45 -13.33 14.94
CA PHE A 431 -15.92 -13.05 13.58
C PHE A 431 -17.41 -13.28 13.45
N VAL A 432 -18.11 -12.28 12.95
CA VAL A 432 -19.53 -12.35 12.58
C VAL A 432 -19.64 -12.41 11.07
N ASN A 433 -20.54 -13.24 10.57
CA ASN A 433 -20.72 -13.45 9.13
C ASN A 433 -22.22 -13.51 8.80
N ASN A 434 -22.83 -12.34 8.60
CA ASN A 434 -24.23 -12.22 8.24
C ASN A 434 -24.43 -12.23 6.72
N ILE A 435 -25.37 -13.02 6.25
CA ILE A 435 -25.71 -13.09 4.82
C ILE A 435 -26.31 -11.77 4.34
N SER A 436 -27.07 -11.08 5.21
CA SER A 436 -27.66 -9.77 4.92
C SER A 436 -26.65 -8.67 4.55
N ASP A 437 -25.39 -8.81 4.96
CA ASP A 437 -24.33 -7.84 4.66
C ASP A 437 -23.59 -8.15 3.35
N LYS A 438 -24.04 -9.15 2.59
CA LYS A 438 -23.42 -9.60 1.36
C LYS A 438 -24.36 -9.47 0.16
N ILE A 439 -23.79 -9.02 -0.94
CA ILE A 439 -24.47 -9.01 -2.22
C ILE A 439 -24.28 -10.37 -2.88
N ASN A 440 -25.39 -11.00 -3.27
CA ASN A 440 -25.37 -12.17 -4.12
C ASN A 440 -25.30 -11.73 -5.59
N ILE A 441 -24.33 -12.27 -6.33
CA ILE A 441 -24.19 -12.06 -7.78
C ILE A 441 -24.56 -13.35 -8.49
N SER A 442 -25.59 -13.30 -9.33
CA SER A 442 -26.05 -14.42 -10.15
C SER A 442 -25.82 -14.12 -11.62
N PRO A 443 -25.09 -14.97 -12.36
CA PRO A 443 -24.94 -14.80 -13.80
C PRO A 443 -26.23 -15.20 -14.53
N GLU A 444 -26.54 -14.47 -15.60
CA GLU A 444 -27.63 -14.76 -16.53
C GLU A 444 -27.03 -14.93 -17.94
N ASN A 445 -27.35 -16.02 -18.62
CA ASN A 445 -26.91 -16.34 -19.99
C ASN A 445 -25.39 -16.57 -20.18
N LEU A 446 -24.63 -16.83 -19.12
CA LEU A 446 -23.25 -17.31 -19.25
C LEU A 446 -23.30 -18.78 -19.70
N LYS A 447 -22.60 -19.11 -20.78
CA LYS A 447 -22.49 -20.49 -21.31
C LYS A 447 -21.30 -21.20 -20.66
N ASP A 448 -21.37 -22.53 -20.56
CA ASP A 448 -20.28 -23.34 -20.02
C ASP A 448 -19.06 -23.40 -20.96
N SER A 449 -19.26 -23.17 -22.26
CA SER A 449 -18.17 -23.13 -23.23
C SER A 449 -18.41 -22.18 -24.40
N TYR A 450 -17.29 -21.68 -24.94
CA TYR A 450 -17.25 -20.76 -26.08
C TYR A 450 -16.12 -21.16 -27.04
N ALA A 451 -16.24 -20.75 -28.32
CA ALA A 451 -15.16 -20.89 -29.29
C ALA A 451 -14.06 -19.82 -29.05
N LYS A 452 -12.86 -20.07 -29.59
CA LYS A 452 -11.79 -19.07 -29.68
C LYS A 452 -12.30 -17.82 -30.37
N ARG A 453 -11.88 -16.63 -29.89
CA ARG A 453 -12.27 -15.32 -30.41
C ARG A 453 -13.76 -15.05 -30.44
N SER A 454 -14.60 -15.94 -29.94
CA SER A 454 -16.03 -15.69 -29.88
C SER A 454 -16.34 -14.61 -28.83
N LYS A 455 -17.43 -13.89 -29.07
CA LYS A 455 -17.99 -12.93 -28.15
C LYS A 455 -18.59 -13.65 -26.96
N VAL A 456 -18.15 -13.29 -25.76
CA VAL A 456 -18.74 -13.67 -24.49
C VAL A 456 -19.63 -12.52 -24.05
N GLU A 457 -20.93 -12.80 -23.97
CA GLU A 457 -21.91 -11.81 -23.54
C GLU A 457 -22.86 -12.44 -22.54
N PHE A 458 -22.97 -11.84 -21.36
CA PHE A 458 -23.84 -12.28 -20.29
C PHE A 458 -24.20 -11.10 -19.39
N SER A 459 -25.22 -11.26 -18.59
CA SER A 459 -25.60 -10.29 -17.57
C SER A 459 -25.34 -10.85 -16.18
N VAL A 460 -25.20 -9.98 -15.23
CA VAL A 460 -25.20 -10.33 -13.81
C VAL A 460 -26.34 -9.61 -13.10
N ALA A 461 -27.00 -10.32 -12.21
CA ALA A 461 -27.99 -9.75 -11.30
C ALA A 461 -27.38 -9.69 -9.89
N ALA A 462 -27.32 -8.50 -9.30
CA ALA A 462 -26.84 -8.25 -7.95
C ALA A 462 -28.03 -8.04 -7.02
N THR A 463 -28.14 -8.86 -5.99
CA THR A 463 -29.23 -8.80 -5.03
C THR A 463 -28.71 -8.85 -3.60
N ASN A 464 -29.39 -8.18 -2.67
CA ASN A 464 -29.21 -8.35 -1.24
C ASN A 464 -30.57 -8.63 -0.61
N SER A 465 -30.68 -9.73 0.13
CA SER A 465 -31.95 -10.18 0.71
C SER A 465 -33.09 -10.20 -0.33
N ASN A 466 -32.81 -10.69 -1.53
CA ASN A 466 -33.71 -10.77 -2.70
C ASN A 466 -34.19 -9.41 -3.25
N LYS A 467 -33.55 -8.30 -2.87
CA LYS A 467 -33.81 -6.98 -3.46
C LYS A 467 -32.70 -6.59 -4.41
N PRO A 468 -33.00 -5.93 -5.55
CA PRO A 468 -31.99 -5.39 -6.46
C PRO A 468 -31.05 -4.43 -5.74
N VAL A 469 -29.78 -4.42 -6.15
CA VAL A 469 -28.75 -3.59 -5.54
C VAL A 469 -28.10 -2.68 -6.56
N LEU A 470 -28.06 -1.38 -6.26
CA LEU A 470 -27.23 -0.42 -6.95
C LEU A 470 -25.80 -0.48 -6.40
N GLY A 471 -24.88 -1.00 -7.18
CA GLY A 471 -23.50 -1.19 -6.74
C GLY A 471 -22.47 -0.86 -7.83
N SER A 472 -21.23 -0.69 -7.36
CA SER A 472 -20.07 -0.49 -8.23
C SER A 472 -19.16 -1.70 -8.13
N PHE A 473 -18.92 -2.35 -9.27
CA PHE A 473 -18.18 -3.61 -9.36
C PHE A 473 -16.97 -3.48 -10.28
N SER A 474 -16.04 -4.40 -10.17
CA SER A 474 -14.96 -4.64 -11.10
C SER A 474 -14.96 -6.10 -11.56
N VAL A 475 -14.58 -6.32 -12.81
CA VAL A 475 -14.54 -7.65 -13.44
C VAL A 475 -13.13 -7.89 -13.97
N ALA A 476 -12.53 -8.99 -13.56
CA ALA A 476 -11.29 -9.50 -14.11
C ALA A 476 -11.54 -10.87 -14.79
N VAL A 477 -11.06 -11.04 -16.01
CA VAL A 477 -11.10 -12.34 -16.71
C VAL A 477 -9.70 -12.75 -17.09
N THR A 478 -9.29 -13.93 -16.63
CA THR A 478 -7.97 -14.50 -16.90
C THR A 478 -8.08 -15.93 -17.41
N ASN A 479 -7.10 -16.34 -18.23
CA ASN A 479 -6.96 -17.73 -18.63
C ASN A 479 -6.17 -18.49 -17.55
N THR A 480 -6.75 -19.56 -16.97
CA THR A 480 -6.14 -20.34 -15.89
C THR A 480 -4.95 -21.20 -16.34
N THR A 481 -4.74 -21.38 -17.64
CA THR A 481 -3.54 -22.04 -18.18
C THR A 481 -2.30 -21.19 -17.87
N ALA A 482 -2.41 -19.87 -18.07
CA ALA A 482 -1.33 -18.93 -17.77
C ALA A 482 -1.39 -18.46 -16.31
N VAL A 483 -2.57 -18.04 -15.81
CA VAL A 483 -2.75 -17.48 -14.48
C VAL A 483 -3.39 -18.51 -13.56
N LYS A 484 -2.56 -19.34 -12.92
CA LYS A 484 -3.03 -20.40 -12.02
C LYS A 484 -3.67 -19.79 -10.77
N PRO A 485 -4.93 -20.16 -10.45
CA PRO A 485 -5.58 -19.68 -9.23
C PRO A 485 -5.01 -20.40 -8.00
N ASP A 486 -4.94 -19.69 -6.89
CA ASP A 486 -4.71 -20.26 -5.54
C ASP A 486 -5.86 -19.81 -4.63
N PRO A 487 -7.00 -20.52 -4.66
CA PRO A 487 -8.22 -20.07 -3.99
C PRO A 487 -8.09 -19.87 -2.49
N GLU A 488 -7.28 -20.66 -1.78
CA GLU A 488 -7.09 -20.52 -0.33
C GLU A 488 -6.29 -19.26 0.02
N ASN A 489 -5.29 -18.91 -0.79
CA ASN A 489 -4.33 -17.84 -0.51
C ASN A 489 -4.74 -16.48 -1.11
N GLU A 490 -5.86 -16.42 -1.84
CA GLU A 490 -6.33 -15.15 -2.42
C GLU A 490 -6.65 -14.11 -1.34
N SER A 491 -6.13 -12.90 -1.52
CA SER A 491 -6.62 -11.71 -0.84
C SER A 491 -7.69 -11.04 -1.71
N ASN A 492 -8.90 -10.91 -1.20
CA ASN A 492 -10.05 -10.37 -1.91
C ASN A 492 -10.82 -9.35 -1.04
N ILE A 493 -11.87 -8.75 -1.58
CA ILE A 493 -12.61 -7.68 -0.91
C ILE A 493 -13.17 -8.14 0.46
N LEU A 494 -13.66 -9.39 0.57
CA LEU A 494 -14.21 -9.94 1.81
C LEU A 494 -13.10 -10.18 2.83
N THR A 495 -12.03 -10.89 2.42
CA THR A 495 -10.92 -11.21 3.31
C THR A 495 -10.23 -9.95 3.84
N ARG A 496 -10.10 -8.92 2.99
CA ARG A 496 -9.43 -7.67 3.40
C ARG A 496 -10.31 -6.81 4.28
N LEU A 497 -11.53 -6.49 3.85
CA LEU A 497 -12.36 -5.51 4.55
C LEU A 497 -13.03 -6.06 5.81
N LEU A 498 -13.27 -7.39 5.90
CA LEU A 498 -13.93 -8.00 7.04
C LEU A 498 -12.98 -8.70 8.03
N LEU A 499 -11.77 -9.11 7.60
CA LEU A 499 -10.86 -9.91 8.42
C LEU A 499 -9.47 -9.27 8.55
N THR A 500 -8.64 -9.32 7.50
CA THR A 500 -7.22 -9.02 7.63
C THR A 500 -6.90 -7.56 7.91
N SER A 501 -7.76 -6.60 7.53
CA SER A 501 -7.59 -5.18 7.89
C SER A 501 -7.81 -4.89 9.38
N ASP A 502 -8.37 -5.83 10.13
CA ASP A 502 -8.67 -5.70 11.56
C ASP A 502 -7.76 -6.56 12.43
N LEU A 503 -6.87 -7.34 11.85
CA LEU A 503 -5.90 -8.18 12.55
C LEU A 503 -4.48 -7.65 12.42
N THR A 504 -3.66 -7.88 13.43
CA THR A 504 -2.23 -7.57 13.42
C THR A 504 -1.43 -8.84 13.10
N GLY A 505 -0.43 -8.71 12.24
CA GLY A 505 0.40 -9.81 11.79
C GLY A 505 -0.14 -10.50 10.54
N TYR A 506 0.70 -11.30 9.92
CA TYR A 506 0.38 -12.02 8.69
C TYR A 506 -0.69 -13.10 8.93
N VAL A 507 -1.71 -13.12 8.09
CA VAL A 507 -2.73 -14.16 8.04
C VAL A 507 -2.46 -15.06 6.84
N GLU A 508 -2.04 -16.28 7.10
CA GLU A 508 -1.83 -17.30 6.07
C GLU A 508 -3.17 -17.77 5.49
N LYS A 509 -3.24 -17.91 4.16
CA LYS A 509 -4.42 -18.40 3.44
C LYS A 509 -5.75 -17.73 3.85
N PRO A 510 -5.85 -16.40 3.74
CA PRO A 510 -6.98 -15.67 4.33
C PRO A 510 -8.34 -16.07 3.72
N ASN A 511 -8.38 -16.53 2.46
CA ASN A 511 -9.63 -16.93 1.82
C ASN A 511 -10.09 -18.34 2.22
N TYR A 512 -9.23 -19.17 2.81
CA TYR A 512 -9.61 -20.45 3.39
C TYR A 512 -10.83 -20.32 4.30
N TYR A 513 -10.87 -19.28 5.14
CA TYR A 513 -11.94 -19.00 6.07
C TYR A 513 -13.26 -18.56 5.44
N PHE A 514 -13.26 -18.26 4.12
CA PHE A 514 -14.44 -17.82 3.37
C PHE A 514 -14.94 -18.82 2.32
N LEU A 515 -14.12 -19.79 1.93
CA LEU A 515 -14.47 -20.81 0.93
C LEU A 515 -15.59 -21.74 1.44
N ASN A 516 -15.48 -22.20 2.67
CA ASN A 516 -16.42 -23.10 3.30
C ASN A 516 -16.91 -22.52 4.64
N GLN A 517 -18.13 -22.88 5.03
CA GLN A 517 -18.72 -22.44 6.31
C GLN A 517 -19.05 -23.64 7.22
N ASP A 518 -18.26 -24.72 7.11
CA ASP A 518 -18.41 -25.91 7.94
C ASP A 518 -17.89 -25.66 9.38
N LYS A 519 -18.08 -26.64 10.24
CA LYS A 519 -17.65 -26.56 11.66
C LYS A 519 -16.16 -26.43 11.80
N THR A 520 -15.40 -27.13 10.97
CA THR A 520 -13.91 -27.12 11.00
C THR A 520 -13.39 -25.75 10.66
N THR A 521 -13.84 -25.17 9.55
CA THR A 521 -13.41 -23.82 9.11
C THR A 521 -13.78 -22.75 10.14
N ARG A 522 -14.99 -22.85 10.77
CA ARG A 522 -15.36 -21.92 11.85
C ARG A 522 -14.52 -22.08 13.10
N HIS A 523 -14.14 -23.31 13.45
CA HIS A 523 -13.22 -23.56 14.55
C HIS A 523 -11.81 -23.03 14.28
N ASP A 524 -11.30 -23.25 13.06
CA ASP A 524 -10.01 -22.73 12.63
C ASP A 524 -9.98 -21.19 12.61
N LEU A 525 -11.09 -20.56 12.19
CA LEU A 525 -11.24 -19.11 12.28
C LEU A 525 -11.25 -18.61 13.73
N ASP A 526 -11.90 -19.34 14.64
CA ASP A 526 -11.89 -19.01 16.07
C ASP A 526 -10.47 -19.14 16.66
N ASN A 527 -9.72 -20.17 16.29
CA ASN A 527 -8.30 -20.34 16.68
C ASN A 527 -7.43 -19.21 16.11
N LEU A 528 -7.66 -18.77 14.88
CA LEU A 528 -6.97 -17.59 14.32
C LEU A 528 -7.24 -16.36 15.21
N LEU A 529 -8.48 -16.11 15.58
CA LEU A 529 -8.87 -14.93 16.37
C LEU A 529 -8.46 -15.01 17.85
N LEU A 530 -8.14 -16.18 18.36
CA LEU A 530 -7.50 -16.39 19.66
C LEU A 530 -6.03 -16.07 19.63
N THR A 531 -5.35 -16.26 18.46
CA THR A 531 -3.90 -16.15 18.32
C THR A 531 -3.43 -14.88 17.62
N GLN A 532 -4.32 -14.16 16.93
CA GLN A 532 -4.04 -12.86 16.31
C GLN A 532 -4.63 -11.75 17.19
N GLY A 533 -3.75 -10.99 17.82
CA GLY A 533 -4.19 -9.89 18.66
C GLY A 533 -4.57 -8.66 17.83
N TRP A 534 -5.51 -7.90 18.38
CA TRP A 534 -5.86 -6.59 17.86
C TRP A 534 -6.35 -5.67 18.97
N ARG A 535 -5.82 -4.45 19.05
CA ARG A 535 -6.29 -3.42 20.00
C ARG A 535 -6.34 -2.08 19.30
N LYS A 536 -7.45 -1.78 18.62
CA LYS A 536 -7.68 -0.45 18.01
C LYS A 536 -8.10 0.61 19.02
N ILE A 537 -8.70 0.19 20.13
CA ILE A 537 -9.22 1.10 21.14
C ILE A 537 -8.30 1.12 22.33
N ASN A 538 -7.78 2.29 22.63
CA ASN A 538 -7.09 2.54 23.89
C ASN A 538 -8.10 3.10 24.91
N TRP A 539 -8.66 2.20 25.73
CA TRP A 539 -9.66 2.52 26.72
C TRP A 539 -9.19 3.61 27.69
N LYS A 540 -7.91 3.64 28.04
CA LYS A 540 -7.33 4.66 28.90
C LYS A 540 -7.38 6.05 28.27
N GLN A 541 -7.03 6.17 26.99
CA GLN A 541 -7.14 7.45 26.27
C GLN A 541 -8.57 7.98 26.25
N ILE A 542 -9.56 7.08 26.11
CA ILE A 542 -10.97 7.45 26.13
C ILE A 542 -11.38 7.91 27.53
N SER A 543 -10.99 7.17 28.56
CA SER A 543 -11.24 7.53 29.95
C SER A 543 -10.65 8.91 30.28
N ASP A 544 -9.39 9.15 29.90
CA ASP A 544 -8.65 10.37 30.15
C ASP A 544 -9.04 11.54 29.22
N ASN A 545 -9.98 11.31 28.29
CA ASN A 545 -10.40 12.26 27.25
C ASN A 545 -9.24 12.83 26.42
N GLN A 546 -8.24 11.97 26.15
CA GLN A 546 -7.06 12.34 25.38
C GLN A 546 -7.29 12.07 23.89
N GLU A 547 -7.26 13.12 23.09
CA GLU A 547 -7.31 13.02 21.65
C GLU A 547 -5.89 13.15 21.06
N PRO A 548 -5.36 12.13 20.35
CA PRO A 548 -4.10 12.30 19.64
C PRO A 548 -4.22 13.39 18.55
N PRO A 549 -3.18 14.18 18.27
CA PRO A 549 -3.27 15.23 17.25
C PRO A 549 -3.54 14.65 15.84
N ILE A 550 -4.26 15.41 15.02
CA ILE A 550 -4.42 15.11 13.59
C ILE A 550 -3.23 15.76 12.88
N THR A 551 -2.26 14.93 12.51
CA THR A 551 -1.05 15.38 11.79
C THR A 551 -1.30 15.48 10.29
N PHE A 552 -2.12 14.57 9.75
CA PHE A 552 -2.43 14.46 8.34
C PHE A 552 -3.93 14.64 8.12
N PRO A 553 -4.40 15.85 7.79
CA PRO A 553 -5.81 16.09 7.51
C PRO A 553 -6.25 15.33 6.23
N ALA A 554 -7.54 15.01 6.16
CA ALA A 554 -8.11 14.38 4.97
C ALA A 554 -8.02 15.32 3.77
N GLN A 555 -7.42 14.85 2.69
CA GLN A 555 -7.36 15.58 1.43
C GLN A 555 -8.59 15.31 0.59
N LYS A 556 -9.41 16.32 0.37
CA LYS A 556 -10.59 16.25 -0.50
C LYS A 556 -10.23 16.41 -1.98
N ARG A 557 -9.25 17.25 -2.29
CA ARG A 557 -8.80 17.63 -3.64
C ARG A 557 -7.33 17.98 -3.62
N LEU A 558 -6.73 18.09 -4.80
CA LEU A 558 -5.43 18.74 -4.94
C LEU A 558 -5.51 20.18 -4.46
N GLN A 559 -4.42 20.61 -3.85
CA GLN A 559 -4.28 21.99 -3.41
C GLN A 559 -2.82 22.45 -3.54
N ILE A 560 -2.64 23.73 -3.81
CA ILE A 560 -1.34 24.38 -3.75
C ILE A 560 -1.46 25.49 -2.71
N SER A 561 -0.69 25.38 -1.64
CA SER A 561 -0.74 26.33 -0.53
C SER A 561 0.65 26.72 -0.07
N GLY A 562 0.74 27.78 0.70
CA GLY A 562 1.98 28.26 1.25
C GLY A 562 1.80 29.51 2.11
N THR A 563 2.93 30.08 2.50
CA THR A 563 2.99 31.29 3.33
C THR A 563 3.86 32.34 2.66
N VAL A 564 3.43 33.58 2.70
CA VAL A 564 4.19 34.72 2.19
C VAL A 564 4.58 35.65 3.35
N THR A 565 5.88 35.95 3.45
CA THR A 565 6.43 36.82 4.46
C THR A 565 7.25 37.95 3.85
N LYS A 566 7.46 39.00 4.62
CA LYS A 566 8.36 40.10 4.29
C LYS A 566 9.18 40.44 5.54
N GLY A 567 10.51 40.20 5.46
CA GLY A 567 11.37 40.36 6.61
C GLY A 567 10.90 39.55 7.83
N GLY A 568 10.41 38.33 7.61
CA GLY A 568 9.90 37.41 8.64
C GLY A 568 8.47 37.71 9.15
N LYS A 569 7.83 38.79 8.72
CA LYS A 569 6.45 39.14 9.11
C LYS A 569 5.45 38.68 8.05
N PRO A 570 4.26 38.18 8.43
CA PRO A 570 3.22 37.80 7.48
C PRO A 570 2.83 38.95 6.54
N VAL A 571 2.63 38.63 5.26
CA VAL A 571 2.07 39.56 4.29
C VAL A 571 0.57 39.36 4.25
N VAL A 572 -0.19 40.30 4.83
CA VAL A 572 -1.65 40.25 4.84
C VAL A 572 -2.20 40.85 3.53
N LYS A 573 -3.27 40.23 2.99
CA LYS A 573 -3.87 40.63 1.69
C LYS A 573 -2.87 40.74 0.55
N GLY A 574 -1.77 39.97 0.62
CA GLY A 574 -0.82 39.85 -0.47
C GLY A 574 -1.46 39.18 -1.67
N LYS A 575 -1.17 39.67 -2.86
CA LYS A 575 -1.67 39.16 -4.11
C LYS A 575 -0.81 37.98 -4.55
N ILE A 576 -1.41 36.81 -4.72
CA ILE A 576 -0.73 35.60 -5.17
C ILE A 576 -1.30 35.20 -6.53
N MET A 577 -0.44 35.01 -7.51
CA MET A 577 -0.80 34.50 -8.84
C MET A 577 -0.14 33.13 -9.03
N LEU A 578 -0.90 32.17 -9.49
CA LEU A 578 -0.46 30.82 -9.88
C LEU A 578 -0.61 30.67 -11.40
N VAL A 579 0.50 30.40 -12.09
CA VAL A 579 0.53 30.30 -13.55
C VAL A 579 1.14 28.97 -13.96
N SER A 580 0.61 28.33 -14.99
CA SER A 580 1.20 27.16 -15.63
C SER A 580 1.09 27.29 -17.15
N PHE A 581 2.12 26.75 -17.85
CA PHE A 581 2.12 26.60 -19.30
C PHE A 581 2.19 25.13 -19.73
N THR A 582 2.16 24.21 -18.76
CA THR A 582 2.18 22.77 -19.02
C THR A 582 0.79 22.33 -19.47
N GLY A 583 0.68 21.81 -20.70
CA GLY A 583 -0.60 21.37 -21.26
C GLY A 583 -1.55 22.48 -21.70
N GLY A 584 -1.08 23.75 -21.72
CA GLY A 584 -1.84 24.95 -22.09
C GLY A 584 -1.63 26.07 -21.07
N PHE A 585 -2.13 27.26 -21.39
CA PHE A 585 -2.05 28.39 -20.46
C PHE A 585 -3.13 28.27 -19.38
N PHE A 586 -2.69 28.33 -18.13
CA PHE A 586 -3.56 28.39 -16.95
C PHE A 586 -3.07 29.49 -16.02
N ALA A 587 -3.96 30.32 -15.53
CA ALA A 587 -3.67 31.34 -14.51
C ALA A 587 -4.85 31.49 -13.56
N THR A 588 -4.55 31.62 -12.27
CA THR A 588 -5.53 31.96 -11.22
C THR A 588 -4.84 32.75 -10.12
N ASP A 589 -5.60 33.49 -9.34
CA ASP A 589 -5.09 34.32 -8.26
C ASP A 589 -5.86 34.10 -6.95
N THR A 590 -5.25 34.54 -5.84
CA THR A 590 -5.84 34.56 -4.51
C THR A 590 -5.14 35.62 -3.65
N LEU A 591 -5.67 35.85 -2.46
CA LEU A 591 -5.08 36.73 -1.45
C LEU A 591 -4.61 35.95 -0.24
N THR A 592 -3.56 36.44 0.41
CA THR A 592 -3.12 35.87 1.69
C THR A 592 -4.01 36.34 2.85
N ASP A 593 -4.18 35.49 3.83
CA ASP A 593 -4.90 35.73 5.07
C ASP A 593 -4.08 36.55 6.09
N GLU A 594 -4.60 36.74 7.31
CA GLU A 594 -3.94 37.45 8.42
C GLU A 594 -2.61 36.83 8.86
N LYS A 595 -2.39 35.55 8.60
CA LYS A 595 -1.15 34.82 8.87
C LYS A 595 -0.21 34.77 7.67
N GLY A 596 -0.56 35.49 6.57
CA GLY A 596 0.20 35.47 5.33
C GLY A 596 0.05 34.18 4.53
N ARG A 597 -0.94 33.34 4.82
CA ARG A 597 -1.19 32.06 4.12
C ARG A 597 -2.07 32.25 2.90
N PHE A 598 -1.78 31.48 1.87
CA PHE A 598 -2.62 31.36 0.67
C PHE A 598 -2.95 29.89 0.38
N ASN A 599 -4.04 29.64 -0.33
CA ASN A 599 -4.47 28.32 -0.73
C ASN A 599 -5.24 28.37 -2.06
N PHE A 600 -4.83 27.53 -3.01
CA PHE A 600 -5.56 27.22 -4.24
C PHE A 600 -6.11 25.79 -4.10
N ASP A 601 -7.38 25.64 -3.77
CA ASP A 601 -8.07 24.38 -3.48
C ASP A 601 -9.05 23.92 -4.57
N LYS A 602 -9.24 24.73 -5.63
CA LYS A 602 -10.15 24.47 -6.75
C LYS A 602 -9.39 24.25 -8.05
N ILE A 603 -8.25 23.55 -7.96
CA ILE A 603 -7.40 23.29 -9.12
C ILE A 603 -7.28 21.78 -9.34
N GLU A 604 -7.26 21.38 -10.60
CA GLU A 604 -6.95 20.02 -11.02
C GLU A 604 -5.77 20.07 -12.00
N PHE A 605 -4.78 19.25 -11.77
CA PHE A 605 -3.60 19.19 -12.62
C PHE A 605 -3.00 17.77 -12.64
N LEU A 606 -2.34 17.47 -13.74
CA LEU A 606 -1.67 16.21 -13.93
C LEU A 606 -0.28 16.22 -13.27
N ASP A 607 0.25 15.05 -13.03
CA ASP A 607 1.61 14.88 -12.51
C ASP A 607 2.63 15.57 -13.45
N SER A 608 3.72 16.08 -12.86
CA SER A 608 4.75 16.84 -13.58
C SER A 608 4.33 18.20 -14.14
N THR A 609 3.13 18.72 -13.80
CA THR A 609 2.74 20.09 -14.13
C THR A 609 3.63 21.08 -13.37
N LYS A 610 4.24 21.99 -14.12
CA LYS A 610 5.10 23.05 -13.58
C LYS A 610 4.28 24.33 -13.37
N PHE A 611 4.34 24.88 -12.17
CA PHE A 611 3.73 26.13 -11.81
C PHE A 611 4.77 27.18 -11.47
N VAL A 612 4.45 28.42 -11.82
CA VAL A 612 5.11 29.61 -11.30
C VAL A 612 4.19 30.27 -10.30
N VAL A 613 4.63 30.42 -9.08
CA VAL A 613 3.91 31.13 -8.01
C VAL A 613 4.52 32.52 -7.87
N GLN A 614 3.73 33.56 -8.14
CA GLN A 614 4.11 34.93 -7.95
C GLN A 614 3.40 35.52 -6.74
N ALA A 615 4.11 36.20 -5.86
CA ALA A 615 3.56 36.88 -4.72
C ALA A 615 3.98 38.36 -4.71
N ARG A 616 3.03 39.20 -4.29
CA ARG A 616 3.25 40.64 -4.09
C ARG A 616 2.53 41.07 -2.83
N THR A 617 2.99 42.17 -2.20
CA THR A 617 2.24 42.79 -1.11
C THR A 617 0.94 43.41 -1.64
N GLU A 618 0.02 43.79 -0.75
CA GLU A 618 -1.19 44.55 -1.08
C GLU A 618 -0.88 45.77 -1.95
N LYS A 619 0.25 46.45 -1.67
CA LYS A 619 0.75 47.65 -2.42
C LYS A 619 1.64 47.28 -3.61
N ASP A 620 1.50 46.08 -4.14
CA ASP A 620 2.16 45.58 -5.37
C ASP A 620 3.68 45.49 -5.32
N ARG A 621 4.29 45.48 -4.11
CA ARG A 621 5.75 45.34 -3.94
C ARG A 621 6.18 43.89 -4.04
N LYS A 622 7.23 43.60 -4.84
CA LYS A 622 7.72 42.23 -5.15
C LYS A 622 8.69 41.63 -4.12
N PHE A 623 9.23 42.44 -3.19
CA PHE A 623 10.21 41.92 -2.20
C PHE A 623 9.50 41.19 -1.06
N VAL A 624 9.14 39.96 -1.31
CA VAL A 624 8.49 39.03 -0.37
C VAL A 624 9.07 37.64 -0.54
N ASP A 625 9.04 36.85 0.53
CA ASP A 625 9.48 35.45 0.57
C ASP A 625 8.26 34.52 0.48
N ILE A 626 8.35 33.49 -0.35
CA ILE A 626 7.32 32.47 -0.52
C ILE A 626 7.85 31.13 0.03
N VAL A 627 7.11 30.52 0.93
CA VAL A 627 7.35 29.16 1.43
C VAL A 627 6.15 28.31 1.06
N MET A 628 6.37 27.29 0.20
CA MET A 628 5.33 26.35 -0.20
C MET A 628 5.11 25.29 0.86
N ASP A 629 3.85 24.91 1.06
CA ASP A 629 3.52 23.74 1.88
C ASP A 629 3.83 22.47 1.09
N VAL A 630 4.62 21.60 1.66
CA VAL A 630 4.96 20.31 1.08
C VAL A 630 4.34 19.20 1.91
N VAL A 631 3.55 18.34 1.28
CA VAL A 631 3.09 17.10 1.93
C VAL A 631 4.28 16.13 1.99
N PRO A 632 4.78 15.80 3.19
CA PRO A 632 5.92 14.89 3.28
C PRO A 632 5.54 13.51 2.74
N GLY A 633 6.45 12.89 1.99
CA GLY A 633 6.30 11.53 1.49
C GLY A 633 6.09 10.52 2.64
N GLN A 634 5.43 9.41 2.35
CA GLN A 634 5.30 8.32 3.30
C GLN A 634 6.55 7.45 3.29
N VAL A 635 7.22 7.33 4.42
CA VAL A 635 8.39 6.46 4.56
C VAL A 635 7.99 5.00 4.29
N VAL A 636 8.85 4.29 3.57
CA VAL A 636 8.68 2.84 3.36
C VAL A 636 9.19 2.12 4.61
N THR A 637 8.32 1.34 5.21
CA THR A 637 8.62 0.48 6.36
C THR A 637 8.16 -0.94 6.08
N LYS A 638 8.78 -1.94 6.72
CA LYS A 638 8.23 -3.30 6.70
C LYS A 638 6.82 -3.28 7.29
N ASN A 639 5.89 -3.95 6.61
CA ASN A 639 4.54 -4.13 7.13
C ASN A 639 4.45 -5.50 7.82
N PRO A 640 4.19 -5.57 9.13
CA PRO A 640 4.10 -6.84 9.86
C PRO A 640 2.91 -7.71 9.39
N ASN A 641 1.97 -7.15 8.63
CA ASN A 641 0.81 -7.85 8.11
C ASN A 641 1.07 -8.54 6.75
N THR A 642 2.25 -8.37 6.17
CA THR A 642 2.67 -9.08 4.95
C THR A 642 3.58 -10.24 5.30
N GLY A 643 3.37 -11.39 4.62
CA GLY A 643 4.28 -12.53 4.76
C GLY A 643 5.65 -12.22 4.14
N ASP A 644 6.69 -12.59 4.84
CA ASP A 644 8.10 -12.42 4.41
C ASP A 644 8.51 -13.59 3.47
N ILE A 645 7.67 -13.89 2.48
CA ILE A 645 7.88 -15.03 1.59
C ILE A 645 8.61 -14.55 0.35
N GLU A 646 9.94 -14.51 0.43
CA GLU A 646 10.78 -14.35 -0.75
C GLU A 646 10.94 -15.68 -1.46
N VAL A 647 10.75 -15.68 -2.78
CA VAL A 647 10.90 -16.85 -3.65
C VAL A 647 11.71 -16.50 -4.89
N ASN A 648 12.37 -17.49 -5.48
CA ASN A 648 12.93 -17.34 -6.81
C ASN A 648 11.78 -17.15 -7.82
N VAL A 649 11.62 -15.92 -8.31
CA VAL A 649 10.51 -15.51 -9.18
C VAL A 649 10.54 -16.28 -10.50
N ASN A 650 11.71 -16.53 -11.07
CA ASN A 650 11.85 -17.30 -12.30
C ASN A 650 11.27 -18.72 -12.15
N GLN A 651 11.58 -19.37 -11.05
CA GLN A 651 11.08 -20.73 -10.76
C GLN A 651 9.60 -20.72 -10.43
N SER A 652 9.15 -19.79 -9.58
CA SER A 652 7.76 -19.75 -9.11
C SER A 652 6.76 -19.33 -10.20
N LEU A 653 7.20 -18.56 -11.21
CA LEU A 653 6.39 -18.08 -12.31
C LEU A 653 6.72 -18.73 -13.65
N ALA A 654 7.50 -19.83 -13.68
CA ALA A 654 8.00 -20.42 -14.93
C ALA A 654 6.92 -20.63 -15.99
N GLY A 655 5.78 -21.25 -15.65
CA GLY A 655 4.67 -21.45 -16.57
C GLY A 655 4.01 -20.16 -17.05
N TYR A 656 3.86 -19.18 -16.17
CA TYR A 656 3.33 -17.87 -16.54
C TYR A 656 4.27 -17.11 -17.48
N LEU A 657 5.57 -17.16 -17.21
CA LEU A 657 6.59 -16.50 -18.03
C LEU A 657 6.68 -17.12 -19.43
N GLU A 658 6.50 -18.43 -19.55
CA GLU A 658 6.44 -19.11 -20.83
C GLU A 658 5.23 -18.66 -21.67
N GLU A 659 4.04 -18.61 -21.08
CA GLU A 659 2.83 -18.15 -21.78
C GLU A 659 2.89 -16.64 -22.11
N SER A 660 3.33 -15.81 -21.17
CA SER A 660 3.47 -14.37 -21.40
C SER A 660 4.54 -14.02 -22.46
N ASN A 661 5.57 -14.86 -22.61
CA ASN A 661 6.58 -14.66 -23.64
C ASN A 661 5.98 -14.74 -25.06
N LYS A 662 5.02 -15.64 -25.30
CA LYS A 662 4.31 -15.74 -26.59
C LYS A 662 3.63 -14.40 -26.93
N TYR A 663 3.01 -13.79 -25.94
CA TYR A 663 2.34 -12.50 -26.09
C TYR A 663 3.37 -11.37 -26.37
N PHE A 664 4.44 -11.28 -25.61
CA PHE A 664 5.44 -10.22 -25.78
C PHE A 664 6.26 -10.36 -27.06
N ASP A 665 6.57 -11.59 -27.50
CA ASP A 665 7.23 -11.82 -28.78
C ASP A 665 6.35 -11.35 -29.94
N ASP A 666 5.04 -11.58 -29.87
CA ASP A 666 4.10 -11.08 -30.86
C ASP A 666 4.00 -9.55 -30.85
N GLN A 667 3.87 -8.92 -29.64
CA GLN A 667 3.84 -7.46 -29.51
C GLN A 667 5.14 -6.80 -30.02
N THR A 668 6.28 -7.42 -29.79
CA THR A 668 7.58 -6.96 -30.27
C THR A 668 7.69 -7.01 -31.80
N LYS A 669 7.24 -8.11 -32.41
CA LYS A 669 7.16 -8.26 -33.88
C LYS A 669 6.29 -7.20 -34.53
N ARG A 670 5.29 -6.70 -33.81
CA ARG A 670 4.38 -5.64 -34.27
C ARG A 670 4.89 -4.23 -34.02
N GLY A 671 6.03 -4.06 -33.38
CA GLY A 671 6.58 -2.76 -32.98
C GLY A 671 5.76 -2.05 -31.87
N LEU A 672 4.86 -2.77 -31.18
CA LEU A 672 4.04 -2.24 -30.09
C LEU A 672 4.78 -2.27 -28.76
N LEU A 673 5.78 -3.13 -28.62
CA LEU A 673 6.78 -3.15 -27.57
C LEU A 673 8.14 -2.87 -28.16
N SER A 674 8.67 -1.69 -27.96
CA SER A 674 10.07 -1.39 -28.24
C SER A 674 10.90 -1.78 -27.02
N ARG A 675 11.90 -2.62 -27.20
CA ARG A 675 12.95 -2.79 -26.20
C ARG A 675 13.68 -1.44 -26.06
N THR A 676 13.74 -0.93 -24.84
CA THR A 676 14.84 -0.02 -24.53
C THR A 676 16.10 -0.86 -24.70
N ILE A 677 16.88 -0.58 -25.72
CA ILE A 677 18.21 -1.18 -25.85
C ILE A 677 18.96 -0.63 -24.64
N LEU A 678 19.06 -1.44 -23.58
CA LEU A 678 20.10 -1.25 -22.59
C LEU A 678 21.40 -1.51 -23.34
N LEU A 679 21.91 -0.48 -23.98
CA LEU A 679 23.35 -0.34 -24.17
C LEU A 679 23.90 -0.58 -22.76
N ASP A 680 24.92 -1.47 -22.66
CA ASP A 680 25.69 -1.62 -21.43
C ASP A 680 25.79 -0.24 -20.82
N GLU A 681 25.47 -0.12 -19.52
CA GLU A 681 25.43 1.14 -18.80
C GLU A 681 26.69 1.93 -19.09
N VAL A 682 26.70 2.58 -20.25
CA VAL A 682 27.44 3.81 -20.42
C VAL A 682 26.66 4.71 -19.48
N ASN A 683 27.18 4.87 -18.28
CA ASN A 683 26.88 5.99 -17.43
C ASN A 683 27.17 7.24 -18.28
N ILE A 684 26.27 7.56 -19.20
CA ILE A 684 26.05 8.91 -19.63
C ILE A 684 25.37 9.55 -18.41
N VAL A 685 26.16 9.73 -17.38
CA VAL A 685 26.04 10.93 -16.61
C VAL A 685 26.21 11.98 -17.69
N GLU A 686 25.11 12.50 -18.23
CA GLU A 686 25.07 13.83 -18.73
C GLU A 686 25.62 14.64 -17.55
N LYS A 687 26.94 14.87 -17.58
CA LYS A 687 27.55 15.85 -16.71
C LYS A 687 26.92 17.13 -17.19
N ARG A 688 25.77 17.49 -16.61
CA ARG A 688 25.38 18.90 -16.58
C ARG A 688 26.60 19.60 -16.12
N LYS A 689 27.16 20.42 -17.02
CA LYS A 689 28.38 21.15 -16.69
C LYS A 689 28.15 21.80 -15.35
N PRO A 690 28.95 21.52 -14.32
CA PRO A 690 28.68 22.04 -13.00
C PRO A 690 28.74 23.54 -13.07
N VAL A 691 27.61 24.20 -13.09
CA VAL A 691 27.50 25.64 -12.99
C VAL A 691 27.37 25.95 -11.51
N SER A 692 28.46 26.40 -10.92
CA SER A 692 28.53 26.72 -9.49
C SER A 692 27.99 28.13 -9.18
N ASN A 693 27.95 29.02 -10.17
CA ASN A 693 27.48 30.39 -10.02
C ASN A 693 26.69 30.81 -11.27
N SER A 694 25.45 31.26 -11.09
CA SER A 694 24.58 31.75 -12.17
C SER A 694 23.55 32.68 -11.62
N SER A 695 23.21 33.71 -12.40
CA SER A 695 22.09 34.63 -12.16
C SER A 695 20.76 34.13 -12.75
N ASN A 696 20.71 32.92 -13.28
CA ASN A 696 19.49 32.33 -13.83
C ASN A 696 18.43 32.07 -12.75
N LEU A 697 17.25 32.64 -12.94
CA LEU A 697 16.12 32.54 -12.02
C LEU A 697 15.58 31.09 -11.87
N ASN A 698 15.81 30.22 -12.87
CA ASN A 698 15.48 28.78 -12.78
C ASN A 698 16.50 27.99 -11.95
N GLY A 699 17.57 28.63 -11.46
CA GLY A 699 18.72 28.01 -10.83
C GLY A 699 19.86 27.70 -11.83
N ALA A 700 21.08 27.65 -11.32
CA ALA A 700 22.29 27.45 -12.09
C ALA A 700 22.25 26.19 -12.98
N GLY A 701 22.49 26.35 -14.28
CA GLY A 701 22.47 25.24 -15.25
C GLY A 701 21.07 24.77 -15.71
N ASN A 702 19.98 25.34 -15.20
CA ASN A 702 18.63 25.02 -15.65
C ASN A 702 18.22 25.89 -16.83
N ALA A 703 18.83 25.65 -17.98
CA ALA A 703 18.64 26.38 -19.23
C ALA A 703 18.58 25.43 -20.43
N ASP A 704 18.09 25.89 -21.57
CA ASP A 704 18.04 25.10 -22.82
C ASP A 704 19.45 24.88 -23.44
N ALA A 705 20.40 25.80 -23.16
CA ALA A 705 21.80 25.65 -23.47
C ALA A 705 22.64 26.38 -22.42
N VAL A 706 23.81 25.85 -22.10
CA VAL A 706 24.72 26.40 -21.09
C VAL A 706 26.16 26.43 -21.66
N PHE A 707 26.82 27.58 -21.57
CA PHE A 707 28.21 27.76 -21.88
C PHE A 707 28.93 28.27 -20.64
N THR A 708 29.99 27.64 -20.26
CA THR A 708 30.82 28.02 -19.10
C THR A 708 32.05 28.83 -19.54
N ALA A 709 32.74 29.50 -18.59
CA ALA A 709 33.97 30.22 -18.82
C ALA A 709 35.01 29.38 -19.63
N LYS A 710 35.09 28.06 -19.36
CA LYS A 710 35.93 27.13 -20.06
C LYS A 710 35.56 26.96 -21.53
N ASP A 711 34.27 26.97 -21.85
CA ASP A 711 33.78 26.86 -23.23
C ASP A 711 34.06 28.15 -24.01
N LEU A 712 34.09 29.28 -23.30
CA LEU A 712 34.32 30.61 -23.88
C LEU A 712 35.81 31.02 -23.95
N GLU A 713 36.71 30.18 -23.43
CA GLU A 713 38.15 30.53 -23.29
C GLU A 713 38.82 30.96 -24.61
N THR A 714 38.38 30.36 -25.73
CA THR A 714 38.93 30.67 -27.06
C THR A 714 38.07 31.61 -27.90
N ALA A 715 36.99 32.13 -27.30
CA ALA A 715 36.05 32.98 -28.02
C ALA A 715 36.58 34.41 -28.15
N PHE A 716 36.52 34.96 -29.36
CA PHE A 716 36.93 36.34 -29.64
C PHE A 716 35.80 37.33 -29.30
N SER A 717 34.56 36.97 -29.62
CA SER A 717 33.36 37.74 -29.22
C SER A 717 32.24 36.78 -28.88
N LEU A 718 31.28 37.22 -28.04
CA LEU A 718 30.16 36.36 -27.57
C LEU A 718 29.20 36.06 -28.72
N SER A 719 28.86 37.03 -29.53
CA SER A 719 27.96 36.87 -30.68
C SER A 719 28.48 35.84 -31.66
N GLN A 720 29.77 35.94 -32.04
CA GLN A 720 30.42 35.00 -32.95
C GLN A 720 30.52 33.61 -32.37
N TYR A 721 30.79 33.47 -31.07
CA TYR A 721 30.86 32.17 -30.42
C TYR A 721 29.52 31.46 -30.38
N LEU A 722 28.42 32.19 -30.09
CA LEU A 722 27.08 31.62 -29.99
C LEU A 722 26.48 31.31 -31.37
N GLN A 723 26.94 31.96 -32.43
CA GLN A 723 26.46 31.77 -33.79
C GLN A 723 26.52 30.29 -34.21
N GLY A 724 25.36 29.72 -34.58
CA GLY A 724 25.25 28.33 -35.06
C GLY A 724 25.43 27.24 -33.99
N ARG A 725 25.73 27.57 -32.74
CA ARG A 725 25.92 26.62 -31.64
C ARG A 725 24.62 26.34 -30.87
N ILE A 726 23.59 27.17 -31.06
CA ILE A 726 22.31 27.05 -30.33
C ILE A 726 21.21 26.73 -31.34
N ALA A 727 20.69 25.51 -31.29
CA ALA A 727 19.59 25.11 -32.15
C ALA A 727 18.38 26.06 -31.96
N GLY A 728 17.91 26.69 -33.07
CA GLY A 728 16.70 27.54 -33.00
C GLY A 728 16.98 28.97 -32.48
N VAL A 729 18.22 29.41 -32.39
CA VAL A 729 18.60 30.81 -32.14
C VAL A 729 19.51 31.28 -33.26
N GLN A 730 19.23 32.47 -33.76
CA GLN A 730 20.04 33.17 -34.78
C GLN A 730 20.62 34.43 -34.18
N ILE A 731 21.87 34.72 -34.51
CA ILE A 731 22.51 35.97 -34.10
C ILE A 731 22.52 36.90 -35.33
N ARG A 732 22.08 38.12 -35.16
CA ARG A 732 22.08 39.17 -36.19
C ARG A 732 22.49 40.49 -35.55
N ASP A 733 23.49 41.15 -36.09
CA ASP A 733 23.98 42.44 -35.60
C ASP A 733 24.27 42.46 -34.09
N GLY A 734 24.90 41.38 -33.61
CA GLY A 734 25.24 41.22 -32.20
C GLY A 734 24.04 40.92 -31.26
N LYS A 735 22.87 40.67 -31.79
CA LYS A 735 21.63 40.37 -31.03
C LYS A 735 21.15 38.94 -31.34
N ALA A 736 20.59 38.25 -30.34
CA ALA A 736 20.09 36.89 -30.50
C ALA A 736 18.59 36.89 -30.73
N TYR A 737 18.11 36.08 -31.67
CA TYR A 737 16.68 35.92 -31.99
C TYR A 737 16.28 34.44 -31.89
N ALA A 738 15.25 34.14 -31.12
CA ALA A 738 14.65 32.83 -31.13
C ALA A 738 13.94 32.57 -32.47
N ARG A 739 13.92 31.29 -32.93
CA ARG A 739 13.31 30.93 -34.21
C ARG A 739 11.85 31.37 -34.29
N GLY A 740 11.51 32.18 -35.29
CA GLY A 740 10.16 32.73 -35.50
C GLY A 740 9.91 34.05 -34.77
N SER A 741 10.83 34.54 -33.94
CA SER A 741 10.67 35.86 -33.30
C SER A 741 11.32 36.93 -34.17
N GLN A 742 10.63 38.09 -34.27
CA GLN A 742 11.18 39.32 -34.86
C GLN A 742 11.81 40.23 -33.81
N THR A 743 11.52 39.98 -32.53
CA THR A 743 12.10 40.72 -31.40
C THR A 743 13.31 39.98 -30.88
N PRO A 744 14.44 40.63 -30.56
CA PRO A 744 15.60 39.97 -29.96
C PRO A 744 15.24 39.36 -28.59
N MET A 745 16.02 38.38 -28.19
CA MET A 745 15.96 37.79 -26.84
C MET A 745 16.35 38.83 -25.79
N THR A 746 15.68 38.80 -24.65
CA THR A 746 16.03 39.66 -23.51
C THR A 746 17.39 39.25 -22.93
N VAL A 747 18.27 40.20 -22.68
CA VAL A 747 19.56 39.93 -22.06
C VAL A 747 19.54 40.35 -20.58
N MET A 748 19.96 39.39 -19.74
CA MET A 748 20.12 39.57 -18.30
C MET A 748 21.62 39.43 -17.97
N VAL A 749 22.22 40.41 -17.33
CA VAL A 749 23.62 40.34 -16.85
C VAL A 749 23.62 40.46 -15.34
N ASP A 750 24.15 39.48 -14.63
CA ASP A 750 24.19 39.41 -13.16
C ASP A 750 22.83 39.69 -12.48
N GLY A 751 21.76 39.28 -13.15
CA GLY A 751 20.39 39.47 -12.68
C GLY A 751 19.74 40.83 -12.99
N MET A 752 20.49 41.74 -13.62
CA MET A 752 19.95 43.02 -14.14
C MET A 752 19.43 42.84 -15.56
N ASN A 753 18.24 43.38 -15.84
CA ASN A 753 17.60 43.30 -17.14
C ASN A 753 18.08 44.50 -18.01
N PHE A 754 18.75 44.18 -19.11
CA PHE A 754 19.20 45.13 -20.12
C PHE A 754 18.24 45.27 -21.32
N GLY A 755 17.12 44.57 -21.29
CA GLY A 755 16.14 44.62 -22.38
C GLY A 755 16.48 43.68 -23.53
N SER A 756 15.69 43.77 -24.60
CA SER A 756 15.90 43.04 -25.85
C SER A 756 16.62 43.89 -26.91
N ASP A 757 16.43 45.18 -26.90
CA ASP A 757 16.92 46.07 -27.97
C ASP A 757 18.16 46.90 -27.62
N ASP A 758 18.41 47.12 -26.34
CA ASP A 758 19.44 48.04 -25.85
C ASP A 758 20.81 47.39 -25.58
N PHE A 759 20.90 46.05 -25.72
CA PHE A 759 22.12 45.29 -25.41
C PHE A 759 22.67 44.54 -26.65
N ASN A 760 23.94 44.78 -26.96
CA ASN A 760 24.67 43.97 -27.92
C ASN A 760 25.52 42.92 -27.19
N LEU A 761 25.46 41.66 -27.63
CA LEU A 761 26.24 40.59 -27.01
C LEU A 761 27.73 40.81 -26.99
N ASP A 762 28.25 41.64 -27.88
CA ASP A 762 29.68 41.99 -27.99
C ASP A 762 30.05 43.18 -27.08
N ASP A 763 29.09 43.81 -26.39
CA ASP A 763 29.34 44.86 -25.39
C ASP A 763 29.96 44.33 -24.10
N ILE A 764 29.90 43.00 -23.90
CA ILE A 764 30.51 42.35 -22.75
C ILE A 764 31.81 41.65 -23.13
N VAL A 765 32.84 41.84 -22.32
CA VAL A 765 34.12 41.20 -22.50
C VAL A 765 33.99 39.70 -22.19
N VAL A 766 34.25 38.83 -23.19
CA VAL A 766 34.01 37.37 -23.06
C VAL A 766 34.83 36.77 -21.93
N GLN A 767 36.04 37.29 -21.68
CA GLN A 767 36.93 36.85 -20.61
C GLN A 767 36.38 37.08 -19.21
N ASP A 768 35.42 38.02 -19.06
CA ASP A 768 34.77 38.35 -17.79
C ASP A 768 33.54 37.49 -17.52
N ILE A 769 33.15 36.62 -18.47
CA ILE A 769 31.97 35.80 -18.37
C ILE A 769 32.29 34.49 -17.64
N GLU A 770 31.52 34.18 -16.60
CA GLU A 770 31.52 32.88 -15.91
C GLU A 770 30.60 31.88 -16.61
N THR A 771 29.35 32.31 -16.92
CA THR A 771 28.37 31.48 -17.62
C THR A 771 27.46 32.28 -18.53
N VAL A 772 27.08 31.65 -19.64
CA VAL A 772 25.97 32.08 -20.50
C VAL A 772 24.94 30.99 -20.57
N GLU A 773 23.72 31.28 -20.15
CA GLU A 773 22.58 30.39 -20.15
C GLU A 773 21.50 30.89 -21.08
N ILE A 774 21.06 30.06 -22.00
CA ILE A 774 20.06 30.39 -23.01
C ILE A 774 18.74 29.73 -22.66
N LEU A 775 17.71 30.52 -22.53
CA LEU A 775 16.33 30.09 -22.18
C LEU A 775 15.43 30.45 -23.36
N LYS A 776 14.97 29.47 -24.08
CA LYS A 776 14.07 29.62 -25.23
C LYS A 776 12.78 28.86 -25.11
N SER A 777 12.77 27.79 -24.29
CA SER A 777 11.54 27.04 -24.00
C SER A 777 10.63 27.83 -23.09
N ILE A 778 9.34 27.77 -23.33
CA ILE A 778 8.33 28.43 -22.50
C ILE A 778 8.47 28.05 -21.03
N ALA A 779 8.82 26.79 -20.76
CA ALA A 779 9.04 26.31 -19.41
C ALA A 779 10.20 27.04 -18.68
N ASN A 780 11.25 27.43 -19.40
CA ASN A 780 12.40 28.11 -18.82
C ASN A 780 12.25 29.64 -18.81
N THR A 781 11.45 30.21 -19.75
CA THR A 781 11.27 31.65 -19.87
C THR A 781 10.12 32.21 -19.03
N ALA A 782 9.18 31.33 -18.59
CA ALA A 782 7.99 31.74 -17.84
C ALA A 782 8.28 32.56 -16.57
N ILE A 783 9.35 32.24 -15.86
CA ILE A 783 9.75 32.94 -14.64
C ILE A 783 10.17 34.40 -14.90
N TYR A 784 10.54 34.73 -16.15
CA TYR A 784 10.90 36.09 -16.56
C TYR A 784 9.70 36.93 -16.95
N GLY A 785 8.48 36.38 -16.93
CA GLY A 785 7.23 37.06 -17.23
C GLY A 785 7.19 37.65 -18.66
N MET A 786 6.78 38.89 -18.82
CA MET A 786 6.76 39.55 -20.14
C MET A 786 8.13 39.66 -20.82
N ASN A 787 9.20 39.66 -20.03
CA ASN A 787 10.57 39.71 -20.57
C ASN A 787 11.01 38.35 -21.14
N GLY A 788 10.27 37.26 -20.87
CA GLY A 788 10.55 35.93 -21.39
C GLY A 788 9.94 35.63 -22.77
N GLY A 789 9.09 36.48 -23.29
CA GLY A 789 8.28 36.22 -24.48
C GLY A 789 9.08 35.88 -25.74
N SER A 790 10.22 36.51 -25.95
CA SER A 790 11.14 36.29 -27.08
C SER A 790 12.35 35.40 -26.74
N GLY A 791 12.38 34.83 -25.55
CA GLY A 791 13.53 34.12 -24.98
C GLY A 791 14.39 35.01 -24.12
N VAL A 792 15.25 34.38 -23.28
CA VAL A 792 16.17 35.09 -22.37
C VAL A 792 17.56 34.54 -22.48
N ILE A 793 18.57 35.44 -22.52
CA ILE A 793 19.96 35.13 -22.34
C ILE A 793 20.38 35.61 -20.97
N VAL A 794 20.86 34.72 -20.12
CA VAL A 794 21.39 35.05 -18.80
C VAL A 794 22.90 34.93 -18.84
N ILE A 795 23.57 36.03 -18.61
CA ILE A 795 25.02 36.14 -18.53
C ILE A 795 25.40 36.39 -17.07
N THR A 796 26.29 35.58 -16.56
CA THR A 796 26.88 35.76 -15.23
C THR A 796 28.34 36.05 -15.36
N THR A 797 28.82 37.12 -14.75
CA THR A 797 30.23 37.53 -14.82
C THR A 797 31.06 36.87 -13.72
N LYS A 798 32.39 36.74 -13.96
CA LYS A 798 33.35 36.24 -12.99
C LYS A 798 33.41 37.18 -11.80
N ARG A 799 33.19 36.67 -10.61
CA ARG A 799 33.38 37.44 -9.36
C ARG A 799 34.68 37.01 -8.75
N GLY A 800 35.54 37.95 -8.35
CA GLY A 800 36.80 37.66 -7.65
C GLY A 800 36.56 36.82 -6.38
N ASP A 801 37.52 35.99 -6.01
CA ASP A 801 37.48 34.94 -5.00
C ASP A 801 36.83 35.36 -3.67
N GLY A 802 35.54 35.15 -3.57
CA GLY A 802 34.73 35.36 -2.38
C GLY A 802 33.51 34.46 -2.46
N VAL A 803 33.68 33.22 -2.00
CA VAL A 803 32.64 32.20 -1.90
C VAL A 803 31.36 32.75 -1.30
N ARG A 804 30.29 32.85 -2.11
CA ARG A 804 28.92 32.58 -1.72
C ARG A 804 28.16 32.12 -2.95
N SER A 805 27.86 30.81 -3.03
CA SER A 805 26.78 30.29 -3.84
C SER A 805 25.48 30.98 -3.40
N VAL A 806 25.10 32.04 -4.10
CA VAL A 806 23.80 32.68 -3.95
C VAL A 806 22.98 32.11 -5.09
N ASN A 807 22.11 31.11 -4.79
CA ASN A 807 20.92 30.94 -5.60
C ASN A 807 20.34 32.34 -5.80
N PRO A 808 20.12 32.82 -7.03
CA PRO A 808 19.59 34.15 -7.23
C PRO A 808 18.24 34.22 -6.54
N TYR A 809 18.24 34.91 -5.40
CA TYR A 809 17.02 35.18 -4.67
C TYR A 809 16.14 36.06 -5.53
N THR A 810 15.07 35.46 -6.06
CA THR A 810 14.06 36.18 -6.81
C THR A 810 12.89 36.46 -5.89
N PRO A 811 12.86 37.65 -5.26
CA PRO A 811 11.80 37.95 -4.32
C PRO A 811 10.43 37.90 -5.00
N GLY A 812 9.53 37.18 -4.37
CA GLY A 812 8.14 37.07 -4.81
C GLY A 812 7.90 36.17 -6.01
N LEU A 813 8.86 35.28 -6.40
CA LEU A 813 8.67 34.27 -7.45
C LEU A 813 9.27 32.94 -7.05
N ILE A 814 8.55 31.84 -7.31
CA ILE A 814 9.05 30.49 -7.12
C ILE A 814 8.48 29.54 -8.19
N ASN A 815 9.35 28.65 -8.72
CA ASN A 815 8.91 27.52 -9.54
C ASN A 815 8.53 26.36 -8.59
N TYR A 816 7.35 25.79 -8.82
CA TYR A 816 6.81 24.73 -8.01
C TYR A 816 6.24 23.60 -8.87
N THR A 817 6.67 22.38 -8.62
CA THR A 817 6.18 21.18 -9.32
C THR A 817 5.56 20.23 -8.28
N PRO A 818 4.29 20.44 -7.93
CA PRO A 818 3.60 19.57 -6.98
C PRO A 818 3.25 18.22 -7.61
N LYS A 819 2.97 17.24 -6.76
CA LYS A 819 2.43 15.95 -7.20
C LYS A 819 1.00 16.16 -7.70
N GLY A 820 0.74 15.80 -8.95
CA GLY A 820 -0.57 15.90 -9.59
C GLY A 820 -1.23 14.53 -9.82
N TYR A 821 -2.41 14.53 -10.45
CA TYR A 821 -3.10 13.29 -10.82
C TYR A 821 -2.36 12.52 -11.89
N THR A 822 -2.31 11.22 -11.73
CA THR A 822 -1.77 10.31 -12.73
C THR A 822 -2.82 10.03 -13.80
N VAL A 823 -2.42 10.10 -15.08
CA VAL A 823 -3.28 9.69 -16.19
C VAL A 823 -3.44 8.18 -16.18
N VAL A 824 -4.67 7.71 -16.11
CA VAL A 824 -5.03 6.29 -16.13
C VAL A 824 -5.30 5.86 -17.57
N LYS A 825 -4.79 4.70 -17.95
CA LYS A 825 -5.09 4.08 -19.24
C LYS A 825 -6.46 3.41 -19.23
N GLU A 826 -7.05 3.27 -20.40
CA GLU A 826 -8.17 2.35 -20.64
C GLU A 826 -7.66 0.96 -21.02
N PHE A 827 -8.34 -0.08 -20.53
CA PHE A 827 -8.03 -1.45 -20.92
C PHE A 827 -8.49 -1.70 -22.34
N TYR A 828 -7.56 -2.10 -23.20
CA TYR A 828 -7.88 -2.43 -24.58
C TYR A 828 -8.42 -3.85 -24.69
N SER A 829 -9.68 -3.98 -25.12
CA SER A 829 -10.33 -5.25 -25.48
C SER A 829 -10.55 -5.32 -26.99
N PRO A 830 -9.89 -6.24 -27.73
CA PRO A 830 -10.11 -6.39 -29.16
C PRO A 830 -11.57 -6.72 -29.50
N LYS A 831 -12.05 -6.24 -30.65
CA LYS A 831 -13.39 -6.54 -31.19
C LYS A 831 -13.23 -7.28 -32.52
N TYR A 832 -13.49 -8.58 -32.55
CA TYR A 832 -13.29 -9.42 -33.73
C TYR A 832 -14.48 -9.44 -34.68
N ASP A 833 -15.63 -8.91 -34.25
CA ASP A 833 -16.83 -8.74 -35.08
C ASP A 833 -16.78 -7.52 -35.99
N VAL A 834 -15.96 -6.54 -35.66
CA VAL A 834 -15.84 -5.27 -36.42
C VAL A 834 -14.69 -5.33 -37.43
N LYS A 835 -13.56 -5.91 -37.03
CA LYS A 835 -12.36 -6.03 -37.87
C LYS A 835 -11.72 -7.40 -37.66
N PRO A 836 -11.78 -8.29 -38.63
CA PRO A 836 -11.09 -9.59 -38.58
C PRO A 836 -9.58 -9.33 -38.44
N ASP A 837 -9.02 -9.80 -37.37
CA ASP A 837 -7.58 -9.79 -37.15
C ASP A 837 -7.05 -11.23 -37.20
N SER A 838 -6.21 -11.53 -38.18
CA SER A 838 -5.63 -12.88 -38.37
C SER A 838 -4.50 -13.19 -37.39
N ARG A 839 -4.07 -12.19 -36.64
CA ARG A 839 -2.94 -12.30 -35.72
C ARG A 839 -3.34 -13.04 -34.45
N PRO A 840 -2.47 -13.89 -33.87
CA PRO A 840 -2.75 -14.58 -32.63
C PRO A 840 -2.99 -13.61 -31.45
N ASP A 841 -3.93 -13.95 -30.58
CA ASP A 841 -4.21 -13.22 -29.33
C ASP A 841 -3.84 -14.11 -28.12
N PHE A 842 -2.73 -13.76 -27.46
CA PHE A 842 -2.17 -14.50 -26.31
C PHE A 842 -2.27 -13.70 -25.00
N ARG A 843 -3.20 -12.74 -24.89
CA ARG A 843 -3.38 -11.95 -23.64
C ARG A 843 -3.65 -12.85 -22.44
N THR A 844 -2.96 -12.62 -21.34
CA THR A 844 -3.17 -13.34 -20.08
C THR A 844 -4.30 -12.74 -19.26
N THR A 845 -4.45 -11.39 -19.24
CA THR A 845 -5.66 -10.69 -18.81
C THR A 845 -6.54 -10.51 -20.04
N VAL A 846 -7.61 -11.29 -20.11
CA VAL A 846 -8.52 -11.34 -21.27
C VAL A 846 -9.43 -10.12 -21.28
N PHE A 847 -9.94 -9.75 -20.10
CA PHE A 847 -10.83 -8.61 -19.91
C PHE A 847 -10.65 -7.99 -18.52
N TRP A 848 -10.70 -6.69 -18.47
CA TRP A 848 -10.71 -5.90 -17.24
C TRP A 848 -11.71 -4.74 -17.37
N GLU A 849 -12.68 -4.70 -16.46
CA GLU A 849 -13.66 -3.63 -16.37
C GLU A 849 -13.76 -3.12 -14.93
N PRO A 850 -13.19 -1.94 -14.62
CA PRO A 850 -13.25 -1.38 -13.28
C PRO A 850 -14.56 -0.63 -12.98
N GLN A 851 -15.38 -0.32 -13.99
CA GLN A 851 -16.50 0.60 -13.87
C GLN A 851 -17.86 -0.08 -14.07
N LEU A 852 -17.97 -1.40 -13.86
CA LEU A 852 -19.25 -2.07 -13.96
C LEU A 852 -20.20 -1.57 -12.87
N ALA A 853 -21.31 -0.96 -13.25
CA ALA A 853 -22.36 -0.52 -12.35
C ALA A 853 -23.68 -1.23 -12.68
N THR A 854 -24.44 -1.58 -11.64
CA THR A 854 -25.79 -2.11 -11.83
C THR A 854 -26.80 -1.01 -12.00
N ASP A 855 -27.85 -1.31 -12.78
CA ASP A 855 -29.04 -0.45 -12.96
C ASP A 855 -30.01 -0.58 -11.78
N ASN A 856 -31.19 0.06 -11.88
CA ASN A 856 -32.23 0.04 -10.84
C ASN A 856 -32.80 -1.37 -10.60
N ASP A 857 -32.70 -2.27 -11.56
CA ASP A 857 -33.11 -3.67 -11.46
C ASP A 857 -31.98 -4.56 -10.92
N GLY A 858 -30.85 -3.97 -10.51
CA GLY A 858 -29.68 -4.67 -10.02
C GLY A 858 -28.89 -5.39 -11.12
N LYS A 859 -29.10 -5.05 -12.38
CA LYS A 859 -28.51 -5.76 -13.52
C LYS A 859 -27.34 -4.98 -14.13
N ALA A 860 -26.33 -5.73 -14.59
CA ALA A 860 -25.22 -5.18 -15.36
C ALA A 860 -24.84 -6.16 -16.48
N LYS A 861 -24.49 -5.61 -17.66
CA LYS A 861 -24.09 -6.38 -18.84
C LYS A 861 -22.56 -6.42 -18.96
N ILE A 862 -22.03 -7.61 -19.25
CA ILE A 862 -20.61 -7.86 -19.48
C ILE A 862 -20.44 -8.40 -20.88
N SER A 863 -19.53 -7.82 -21.67
CA SER A 863 -19.29 -8.22 -23.05
C SER A 863 -17.82 -8.04 -23.42
N TYR A 864 -17.19 -9.10 -23.91
CA TYR A 864 -15.81 -9.10 -24.39
C TYR A 864 -15.58 -10.26 -25.38
N PHE A 865 -14.37 -10.36 -25.94
CA PHE A 865 -13.98 -11.44 -26.83
C PHE A 865 -12.91 -12.32 -26.21
N ASN A 866 -13.04 -13.63 -26.39
CA ASN A 866 -12.03 -14.61 -26.01
C ASN A 866 -10.73 -14.42 -26.80
N THR A 867 -9.66 -15.01 -26.27
CA THR A 867 -8.36 -15.10 -26.93
C THR A 867 -8.26 -16.38 -27.78
N ASP A 868 -7.11 -16.64 -28.39
CA ASP A 868 -6.83 -17.87 -29.14
C ASP A 868 -6.42 -19.06 -28.28
N VAL A 869 -6.14 -18.82 -26.99
CA VAL A 869 -5.62 -19.84 -26.08
C VAL A 869 -6.79 -20.68 -25.54
N PRO A 870 -6.83 -22.00 -25.82
CA PRO A 870 -7.87 -22.86 -25.25
C PRO A 870 -7.63 -23.07 -23.74
N GLY A 871 -8.69 -23.48 -23.05
CA GLY A 871 -8.62 -23.79 -21.63
C GLY A 871 -9.73 -23.17 -20.77
N VAL A 872 -9.59 -23.26 -19.46
CA VAL A 872 -10.57 -22.70 -18.53
C VAL A 872 -10.30 -21.22 -18.30
N TYR A 873 -11.32 -20.42 -18.43
CA TYR A 873 -11.32 -18.99 -18.17
C TYR A 873 -12.01 -18.70 -16.86
N ARG A 874 -11.40 -17.84 -16.06
CA ARG A 874 -11.88 -17.48 -14.74
C ARG A 874 -12.31 -16.03 -14.72
N ILE A 875 -13.55 -15.79 -14.32
CA ILE A 875 -14.15 -14.47 -14.12
C ILE A 875 -14.19 -14.19 -12.63
N VAL A 876 -13.63 -13.10 -12.18
CA VAL A 876 -13.73 -12.60 -10.79
C VAL A 876 -14.48 -11.28 -10.80
N ILE A 877 -15.58 -11.24 -10.06
CA ILE A 877 -16.40 -10.02 -9.89
C ILE A 877 -16.35 -9.63 -8.42
N GLU A 878 -15.93 -8.39 -8.14
CA GLU A 878 -15.89 -7.85 -6.78
C GLU A 878 -16.50 -6.46 -6.76
N GLY A 879 -17.11 -6.08 -5.65
CA GLY A 879 -17.76 -4.78 -5.57
C GLY A 879 -18.39 -4.46 -4.22
N ILE A 880 -19.00 -3.28 -4.19
CA ILE A 880 -19.66 -2.70 -3.02
C ILE A 880 -20.89 -1.91 -3.46
N ASP A 881 -21.93 -1.90 -2.62
CA ASP A 881 -23.07 -1.00 -2.78
C ASP A 881 -22.93 0.28 -1.94
N ILE A 882 -23.89 1.15 -2.07
CA ILE A 882 -23.98 2.41 -1.31
C ILE A 882 -24.18 2.20 0.20
N ASN A 883 -24.68 1.02 0.62
CA ASN A 883 -24.93 0.63 2.00
C ASN A 883 -23.72 -0.08 2.63
N GLY A 884 -22.64 -0.26 1.88
CA GLY A 884 -21.44 -0.94 2.36
C GLY A 884 -21.47 -2.46 2.26
N SER A 885 -22.51 -3.05 1.66
CA SER A 885 -22.60 -4.50 1.42
C SER A 885 -21.56 -4.90 0.38
N LEU A 886 -20.86 -6.00 0.63
CA LEU A 886 -19.75 -6.45 -0.20
C LEU A 886 -20.17 -7.60 -1.11
N ALA A 887 -19.59 -7.63 -2.31
CA ALA A 887 -19.79 -8.69 -3.27
C ALA A 887 -18.51 -9.36 -3.68
N ARG A 888 -18.51 -10.67 -3.82
CA ARG A 888 -17.49 -11.43 -4.54
C ARG A 888 -18.12 -12.65 -5.19
N LYS A 889 -17.87 -12.81 -6.49
CA LYS A 889 -18.29 -13.99 -7.26
C LYS A 889 -17.14 -14.45 -8.16
N VAL A 890 -16.91 -15.74 -8.18
CA VAL A 890 -15.98 -16.40 -9.12
C VAL A 890 -16.80 -17.32 -10.02
N LEU A 891 -16.62 -17.16 -11.31
CA LEU A 891 -17.26 -17.97 -12.36
C LEU A 891 -16.18 -18.53 -13.27
N THR A 892 -16.48 -19.63 -13.95
CA THR A 892 -15.58 -20.25 -14.92
C THR A 892 -16.36 -20.69 -16.15
N TYR A 893 -15.69 -20.70 -17.29
CA TYR A 893 -16.17 -21.30 -18.54
C TYR A 893 -14.99 -21.84 -19.34
N GLU A 894 -15.24 -22.70 -20.33
CA GLU A 894 -14.20 -23.30 -21.14
C GLU A 894 -14.13 -22.66 -22.53
N VAL A 895 -12.93 -22.45 -23.06
CA VAL A 895 -12.67 -22.05 -24.45
C VAL A 895 -12.09 -23.24 -25.19
N LYS A 896 -12.75 -23.64 -26.29
CA LYS A 896 -12.41 -24.82 -27.12
C LYS A 896 -11.83 -24.42 -28.45
#